data_1a36f8ee2ea2539c17b8e78ae9c64c9d
#
_entry.id   1a36f8ee2ea2539c17b8e78ae9c64c9d
#
_cell.length_a   1.000
_cell.length_b   1.000
_cell.length_c   1.000
_cell.angle_alpha   90.00
_cell.angle_beta   90.00
_cell.angle_gamma   90.00
#
_symmetry.space_group_name_H-M   'P 1'
#
loop_
_entity.id
_entity.type
_entity.pdbx_description
1 polymer ?
#
loop_
_entity_poly.entity_id
_entity_poly.type
_entity_poly.pdbx_seq_one_letter_code
_entity_poly.pdbx_strand_id
1 'polypeptide(L)'
;MTDLRAQLQEGLGDSYVLERELGRGGMATVFLARDAKHDRPVALKVLHPELAASLGPDRFLREIKLAARLQHPHILTVLDSGEAGGRLWFTMPFVEGESLRDRLRRERQLPVEDALRIAREASQALQYAHDHGVVHRDIKPENLMLTRDGNTLVADFGIARALGAAGEDRLTETGLAIGTPAYMSPEQAAGDRGLDARTDIYSLAAVLYEMLAGEPPFTGATTQAMLVRRLTEPPPSVRSTRPNVPESVDQAIRKSLAPVAADRFGTMAQLGQVLQSGSAAIPTGERTAVVPADGSPPTATPAPSAAAALPAAPRRRRVPVAAAAMLIGLLIGGGALFAWRRSHPESAEAGGEKRIAVLPFQNLGDSADAYFADGITDAVRGKLTALPGMRVTASNSSTQYRNTTKTPQEIGRELGVDYLLVGKVRWAKSPDGTSRVQVSPELIEVASADAKWQQPFDASLTDVFKVQADVAGQVAQALDVAIGSRQQEVLADRPTGNLAAYDAFLKGKAARALGGNPVTLRQAVQYQEQAVALDSGFVAAWAALSEAASLLYVNGAPSPALADRARSAADRAIALNPRRPEGYHALGTYYRLVAATPARAVEQYGIGLKLAPDDADLLRGLANAEQGLGKWDQALEHLRRSRSLDPRAANTAAALAGLLLWRRQYDEALATSDAAVALAPGSLSTIEARAMIHLAQGDLAGARAVLAQPPAGTDLPGFVAYMANFWDLFWVLDDEQRALLKRLRPSAFDNDAGAWGVTLAGLYSIE
;
A
#
# COMPACT_ATOMS: atom_id res chain seq x y z
N MET A 1 -20.74 -0.61 -28.57
CA MET A 1 -20.43 0.82 -28.88
C MET A 1 -21.55 1.51 -29.64
N THR A 2 -22.24 0.83 -30.51
CA THR A 2 -23.41 1.34 -31.26
C THR A 2 -24.59 1.75 -30.37
N ASP A 3 -24.70 1.16 -29.18
CA ASP A 3 -25.81 1.37 -28.25
C ASP A 3 -25.75 2.73 -27.52
N LEU A 4 -24.59 3.14 -27.00
CA LEU A 4 -24.45 4.41 -26.25
C LEU A 4 -24.76 5.63 -27.10
N ARG A 5 -24.24 5.68 -28.33
CA ARG A 5 -24.45 6.79 -29.24
C ARG A 5 -25.92 6.89 -29.65
N ALA A 6 -26.58 5.76 -29.91
CA ALA A 6 -27.99 5.71 -30.28
C ALA A 6 -28.89 6.20 -29.12
N GLN A 7 -28.64 5.73 -27.90
CA GLN A 7 -29.37 6.15 -26.68
C GLN A 7 -29.21 7.63 -26.39
N LEU A 8 -27.98 8.15 -26.52
CA LEU A 8 -27.71 9.58 -26.35
C LEU A 8 -28.39 10.42 -27.42
N GLN A 9 -28.34 9.99 -28.70
CA GLN A 9 -28.96 10.73 -29.79
C GLN A 9 -30.49 10.80 -29.64
N GLU A 10 -31.13 9.72 -29.16
CA GLU A 10 -32.56 9.70 -28.86
C GLU A 10 -32.90 10.72 -27.74
N GLY A 11 -32.09 10.77 -26.69
CA GLY A 11 -32.30 11.71 -25.57
C GLY A 11 -31.94 13.17 -25.88
N LEU A 12 -31.03 13.42 -26.81
CA LEU A 12 -30.67 14.79 -27.29
C LEU A 12 -31.65 15.34 -28.31
N GLY A 13 -32.47 14.49 -28.94
CA GLY A 13 -33.44 14.86 -29.98
C GLY A 13 -32.78 15.52 -31.17
N ASP A 14 -33.42 16.57 -31.70
CA ASP A 14 -32.94 17.35 -32.84
C ASP A 14 -32.02 18.52 -32.42
N SER A 15 -31.77 18.72 -31.11
CA SER A 15 -30.96 19.86 -30.63
C SER A 15 -29.48 19.71 -30.95
N TYR A 16 -28.95 18.46 -30.82
CA TYR A 16 -27.57 18.13 -31.10
C TYR A 16 -27.45 16.84 -31.90
N VAL A 17 -26.72 16.92 -33.02
CA VAL A 17 -26.44 15.75 -33.88
C VAL A 17 -25.03 15.24 -33.57
N LEU A 18 -24.92 14.01 -33.03
CA LEU A 18 -23.64 13.38 -32.71
C LEU A 18 -22.94 12.91 -33.98
N GLU A 19 -21.72 13.40 -34.25
CA GLU A 19 -20.94 13.06 -35.45
C GLU A 19 -19.95 11.92 -35.18
N ARG A 20 -19.02 12.07 -34.24
CA ARG A 20 -18.01 11.06 -33.88
C ARG A 20 -17.50 11.23 -32.44
N GLU A 21 -16.94 10.17 -31.88
CA GLU A 21 -16.22 10.23 -30.60
C GLU A 21 -14.89 10.98 -30.79
N LEU A 22 -14.62 11.96 -29.94
CA LEU A 22 -13.36 12.71 -29.88
C LEU A 22 -12.36 12.04 -28.93
N GLY A 23 -12.87 11.48 -27.82
CA GLY A 23 -12.05 10.82 -26.83
C GLY A 23 -12.89 10.24 -25.68
N ARG A 24 -12.29 9.28 -24.96
CA ARG A 24 -12.87 8.62 -23.81
C ARG A 24 -11.88 8.63 -22.66
N GLY A 25 -12.29 9.18 -21.51
CA GLY A 25 -11.53 9.19 -20.28
C GLY A 25 -12.21 8.39 -19.17
N GLY A 26 -11.59 8.30 -17.99
CA GLY A 26 -12.16 7.61 -16.83
C GLY A 26 -13.47 8.19 -16.30
N MET A 27 -13.77 9.47 -16.60
CA MET A 27 -14.92 10.18 -16.05
C MET A 27 -16.03 10.49 -17.06
N ALA A 28 -15.67 10.59 -18.34
CA ALA A 28 -16.58 11.01 -19.39
C ALA A 28 -16.14 10.53 -20.78
N THR A 29 -17.10 10.52 -21.71
CA THR A 29 -16.85 10.37 -23.15
C THR A 29 -17.17 11.70 -23.82
N VAL A 30 -16.31 12.15 -24.73
CA VAL A 30 -16.48 13.41 -25.48
C VAL A 30 -16.80 13.09 -26.93
N PHE A 31 -17.86 13.70 -27.46
CA PHE A 31 -18.28 13.56 -28.84
C PHE A 31 -18.14 14.89 -29.58
N LEU A 32 -17.75 14.86 -30.84
CA LEU A 32 -18.03 15.95 -31.76
C LEU A 32 -19.53 15.90 -32.09
N ALA A 33 -20.20 17.02 -31.88
CA ALA A 33 -21.61 17.17 -32.20
C ALA A 33 -21.84 18.48 -32.94
N ARG A 34 -22.95 18.55 -33.67
CA ARG A 34 -23.42 19.76 -34.32
C ARG A 34 -24.61 20.34 -33.53
N ASP A 35 -24.48 21.56 -33.07
CA ASP A 35 -25.57 22.34 -32.50
C ASP A 35 -26.50 22.72 -33.65
N ALA A 36 -27.64 22.05 -33.77
CA ALA A 36 -28.57 22.22 -34.90
C ALA A 36 -29.23 23.59 -34.92
N LYS A 37 -29.40 24.24 -33.76
CA LYS A 37 -29.99 25.56 -33.63
C LYS A 37 -29.09 26.68 -34.14
N HIS A 38 -27.78 26.58 -33.92
CA HIS A 38 -26.81 27.62 -34.26
C HIS A 38 -25.88 27.22 -35.40
N ASP A 39 -26.09 26.03 -35.98
CA ASP A 39 -25.32 25.43 -37.09
C ASP A 39 -23.79 25.48 -36.88
N ARG A 40 -23.32 25.06 -35.69
CA ARG A 40 -21.91 25.12 -35.33
C ARG A 40 -21.43 23.80 -34.72
N PRO A 41 -20.13 23.44 -34.89
CA PRO A 41 -19.55 22.29 -34.21
C PRO A 41 -19.35 22.61 -32.73
N VAL A 42 -19.68 21.63 -31.88
CA VAL A 42 -19.47 21.64 -30.43
C VAL A 42 -18.84 20.33 -29.94
N ALA A 43 -18.09 20.40 -28.86
CA ALA A 43 -17.69 19.23 -28.13
C ALA A 43 -18.75 18.93 -27.05
N LEU A 44 -19.40 17.76 -27.12
CA LEU A 44 -20.41 17.31 -26.17
C LEU A 44 -19.77 16.28 -25.25
N LYS A 45 -19.65 16.62 -23.96
CA LYS A 45 -19.05 15.77 -22.94
C LYS A 45 -20.14 15.12 -22.11
N VAL A 46 -20.13 13.77 -22.05
CA VAL A 46 -21.12 12.94 -21.37
C VAL A 46 -20.47 12.24 -20.19
N LEU A 47 -20.97 12.45 -18.98
CA LEU A 47 -20.45 11.83 -17.79
C LEU A 47 -20.79 10.33 -17.74
N HIS A 48 -19.89 9.53 -17.20
CA HIS A 48 -20.17 8.11 -16.96
C HIS A 48 -21.24 7.94 -15.87
N PRO A 49 -22.11 6.91 -15.94
CA PRO A 49 -23.25 6.75 -15.04
C PRO A 49 -22.87 6.73 -13.56
N GLU A 50 -21.76 6.08 -13.23
CA GLU A 50 -21.26 5.98 -11.85
C GLU A 50 -20.95 7.35 -11.26
N LEU A 51 -20.39 8.21 -12.08
CA LEU A 51 -20.06 9.58 -11.72
C LEU A 51 -21.32 10.46 -11.65
N ALA A 52 -22.22 10.32 -12.62
CA ALA A 52 -23.50 11.02 -12.64
C ALA A 52 -24.36 10.68 -11.40
N ALA A 53 -24.40 9.41 -11.01
CA ALA A 53 -25.12 8.95 -9.82
C ALA A 53 -24.53 9.49 -8.52
N SER A 54 -23.20 9.64 -8.42
CA SER A 54 -22.54 10.19 -7.23
C SER A 54 -22.70 11.70 -7.09
N LEU A 55 -22.80 12.43 -8.21
CA LEU A 55 -22.95 13.88 -8.22
C LEU A 55 -24.38 14.35 -7.91
N GLY A 56 -25.37 13.68 -8.48
CA GLY A 56 -26.74 14.09 -8.53
C GLY A 56 -27.00 15.26 -9.52
N PRO A 57 -28.17 15.27 -10.23
CA PRO A 57 -28.46 16.26 -11.27
C PRO A 57 -28.44 17.71 -10.77
N ASP A 58 -29.02 17.97 -9.61
CA ASP A 58 -29.14 19.35 -9.06
C ASP A 58 -27.78 19.97 -8.73
N ARG A 59 -26.83 19.15 -8.24
CA ARG A 59 -25.50 19.61 -7.91
C ARG A 59 -24.67 19.84 -9.17
N PHE A 60 -24.74 18.93 -10.12
CA PHE A 60 -24.12 19.08 -11.43
C PHE A 60 -24.56 20.39 -12.11
N LEU A 61 -25.87 20.64 -12.20
CA LEU A 61 -26.42 21.87 -12.81
C LEU A 61 -25.99 23.13 -12.08
N ARG A 62 -25.79 23.09 -10.76
CA ARG A 62 -25.30 24.22 -9.98
C ARG A 62 -23.85 24.56 -10.30
N GLU A 63 -22.97 23.57 -10.35
CA GLU A 63 -21.55 23.78 -10.66
C GLU A 63 -21.35 24.17 -12.13
N ILE A 64 -22.09 23.57 -13.06
CA ILE A 64 -22.08 23.97 -14.48
C ILE A 64 -22.54 25.41 -14.66
N LYS A 65 -23.57 25.88 -13.94
CA LYS A 65 -24.00 27.28 -13.96
C LYS A 65 -22.92 28.26 -13.49
N LEU A 66 -22.08 27.86 -12.56
CA LEU A 66 -20.92 28.66 -12.12
C LEU A 66 -19.84 28.68 -13.20
N ALA A 67 -19.50 27.53 -13.79
CA ALA A 67 -18.54 27.46 -14.88
C ALA A 67 -18.99 28.25 -16.14
N ALA A 68 -20.28 28.22 -16.48
CA ALA A 68 -20.84 28.94 -17.63
C ALA A 68 -20.80 30.49 -17.49
N ARG A 69 -20.59 31.00 -16.26
CA ARG A 69 -20.42 32.46 -16.04
C ARG A 69 -19.02 32.97 -16.33
N LEU A 70 -18.03 32.04 -16.43
CA LEU A 70 -16.65 32.40 -16.69
C LEU A 70 -16.48 32.74 -18.18
N GLN A 71 -16.20 34.04 -18.49
CA GLN A 71 -15.97 34.52 -19.85
C GLN A 71 -14.58 35.17 -19.93
N HIS A 72 -13.61 34.45 -20.49
CA HIS A 72 -12.23 34.91 -20.62
C HIS A 72 -11.62 34.32 -21.90
N PRO A 73 -10.72 35.03 -22.61
CA PRO A 73 -10.10 34.53 -23.85
C PRO A 73 -9.40 33.20 -23.74
N HIS A 74 -8.90 32.85 -22.54
CA HIS A 74 -8.19 31.63 -22.26
C HIS A 74 -9.01 30.62 -21.43
N ILE A 75 -10.34 30.73 -21.37
CA ILE A 75 -11.25 29.77 -20.75
C ILE A 75 -12.15 29.15 -21.80
N LEU A 76 -12.20 27.82 -21.83
CA LEU A 76 -13.15 27.08 -22.67
C LEU A 76 -14.53 27.08 -21.96
N THR A 77 -15.40 27.99 -22.39
CA THR A 77 -16.69 28.25 -21.75
C THR A 77 -17.70 27.11 -22.01
N VAL A 78 -18.51 26.77 -21.01
CA VAL A 78 -19.66 25.87 -21.16
C VAL A 78 -20.78 26.62 -21.91
N LEU A 79 -21.35 26.00 -22.95
CA LEU A 79 -22.42 26.58 -23.78
C LEU A 79 -23.81 26.15 -23.33
N ASP A 80 -23.97 24.88 -23.02
CA ASP A 80 -25.24 24.25 -22.63
C ASP A 80 -25.02 23.01 -21.80
N SER A 81 -26.05 22.55 -21.08
CA SER A 81 -25.98 21.36 -20.26
C SER A 81 -27.35 20.72 -20.04
N GLY A 82 -27.41 19.44 -19.83
CA GLY A 82 -28.66 18.72 -19.60
C GLY A 82 -28.49 17.28 -19.20
N GLU A 83 -29.59 16.55 -19.33
CA GLU A 83 -29.66 15.11 -19.12
C GLU A 83 -30.27 14.44 -20.35
N ALA A 84 -29.68 13.35 -20.80
CA ALA A 84 -30.17 12.57 -21.95
C ALA A 84 -29.96 11.07 -21.66
N GLY A 85 -31.01 10.27 -21.73
CA GLY A 85 -30.96 8.82 -21.45
C GLY A 85 -30.40 8.49 -20.05
N GLY A 86 -30.71 9.30 -19.02
CA GLY A 86 -30.22 9.15 -17.65
C GLY A 86 -28.74 9.51 -17.48
N ARG A 87 -28.15 10.24 -18.45
CA ARG A 87 -26.75 10.69 -18.40
C ARG A 87 -26.64 12.20 -18.43
N LEU A 88 -25.80 12.73 -17.56
CA LEU A 88 -25.52 14.16 -17.49
C LEU A 88 -24.52 14.52 -18.61
N TRP A 89 -24.78 15.61 -19.29
CA TRP A 89 -23.93 16.11 -20.37
C TRP A 89 -23.83 17.64 -20.33
N PHE A 90 -22.77 18.15 -20.96
CA PHE A 90 -22.62 19.57 -21.27
C PHE A 90 -21.87 19.75 -22.58
N THR A 91 -22.07 20.93 -23.20
CA THR A 91 -21.42 21.32 -24.46
C THR A 91 -20.47 22.49 -24.25
N MET A 92 -19.43 22.51 -25.08
CA MET A 92 -18.43 23.56 -25.14
C MET A 92 -18.02 23.78 -26.61
N PRO A 93 -17.42 24.93 -26.99
CA PRO A 93 -16.91 25.11 -28.33
C PRO A 93 -15.97 23.96 -28.74
N PHE A 94 -16.10 23.48 -29.97
CA PHE A 94 -15.12 22.55 -30.52
C PHE A 94 -13.83 23.33 -30.85
N VAL A 95 -12.74 22.96 -30.21
CA VAL A 95 -11.40 23.55 -30.39
C VAL A 95 -10.67 22.80 -31.49
N GLU A 96 -10.36 23.45 -32.60
CA GLU A 96 -9.47 22.92 -33.61
C GLU A 96 -8.02 23.07 -33.11
N GLY A 97 -7.45 21.96 -32.60
CA GLY A 97 -6.13 21.92 -32.00
C GLY A 97 -5.85 20.57 -31.34
N GLU A 98 -4.97 20.57 -30.37
CA GLU A 98 -4.59 19.39 -29.59
C GLU A 98 -4.54 19.72 -28.09
N SER A 99 -4.61 18.70 -27.23
CA SER A 99 -4.31 18.91 -25.81
C SER A 99 -2.80 19.08 -25.59
N LEU A 100 -2.44 19.80 -24.51
CA LEU A 100 -1.02 19.88 -24.10
C LEU A 100 -0.44 18.49 -23.84
N ARG A 101 -1.25 17.53 -23.39
CA ARG A 101 -0.85 16.13 -23.21
C ARG A 101 -0.42 15.49 -24.52
N ASP A 102 -1.17 15.70 -25.60
CA ASP A 102 -0.84 15.13 -26.91
C ASP A 102 0.45 15.75 -27.45
N ARG A 103 0.64 17.06 -27.27
CA ARG A 103 1.87 17.74 -27.63
C ARG A 103 3.07 17.22 -26.82
N LEU A 104 2.95 17.03 -25.50
CA LEU A 104 4.02 16.47 -24.65
C LEU A 104 4.36 15.01 -24.97
N ARG A 105 3.36 14.21 -25.38
CA ARG A 105 3.62 12.84 -25.87
C ARG A 105 4.49 12.83 -27.15
N ARG A 106 4.31 13.79 -28.01
CA ARG A 106 5.04 13.93 -29.27
C ARG A 106 6.42 14.56 -29.06
N GLU A 107 6.51 15.65 -28.31
CA GLU A 107 7.72 16.48 -28.21
C GLU A 107 8.53 16.25 -26.93
N ARG A 108 7.96 15.58 -25.92
CA ARG A 108 8.48 15.37 -24.58
C ARG A 108 8.80 16.65 -23.82
N GLN A 109 9.63 17.54 -24.37
CA GLN A 109 10.00 18.84 -23.82
C GLN A 109 9.62 19.96 -24.83
N LEU A 110 9.05 21.05 -24.31
CA LEU A 110 8.70 22.20 -25.15
C LEU A 110 9.83 23.24 -25.16
N PRO A 111 9.94 24.09 -26.21
CA PRO A 111 10.76 25.30 -26.16
C PRO A 111 10.40 26.12 -24.91
N VAL A 112 11.43 26.74 -24.28
CA VAL A 112 11.20 27.50 -23.03
C VAL A 112 10.18 28.62 -23.23
N GLU A 113 10.24 29.33 -24.37
CA GLU A 113 9.30 30.38 -24.72
C GLU A 113 7.85 29.88 -24.82
N ASP A 114 7.64 28.73 -25.46
CA ASP A 114 6.32 28.11 -25.58
C ASP A 114 5.78 27.69 -24.20
N ALA A 115 6.61 27.02 -23.39
CA ALA A 115 6.22 26.62 -22.04
C ALA A 115 5.83 27.81 -21.16
N LEU A 116 6.60 28.91 -21.23
CA LEU A 116 6.29 30.13 -20.49
C LEU A 116 5.05 30.83 -21.02
N ARG A 117 4.83 30.86 -22.36
CA ARG A 117 3.61 31.44 -22.96
C ARG A 117 2.37 30.67 -22.52
N ILE A 118 2.38 29.32 -22.64
CA ILE A 118 1.27 28.45 -22.21
C ILE A 118 0.97 28.66 -20.73
N ALA A 119 1.99 28.65 -19.87
CA ALA A 119 1.80 28.84 -18.44
C ALA A 119 1.25 30.23 -18.08
N ARG A 120 1.65 31.29 -18.79
CA ARG A 120 1.12 32.67 -18.59
C ARG A 120 -0.33 32.76 -19.00
N GLU A 121 -0.70 32.24 -20.17
CA GLU A 121 -2.08 32.26 -20.67
C GLU A 121 -3.00 31.46 -19.72
N ALA A 122 -2.55 30.28 -19.26
CA ALA A 122 -3.26 29.53 -18.25
C ALA A 122 -3.36 30.28 -16.91
N SER A 123 -2.30 30.99 -16.49
CA SER A 123 -2.33 31.77 -15.25
C SER A 123 -3.33 32.93 -15.30
N GLN A 124 -3.53 33.57 -16.47
CA GLN A 124 -4.53 34.59 -16.64
C GLN A 124 -5.96 34.04 -16.53
N ALA A 125 -6.22 32.88 -17.16
CA ALA A 125 -7.49 32.19 -17.05
C ALA A 125 -7.82 31.80 -15.61
N LEU A 126 -6.85 31.26 -14.90
CA LEU A 126 -7.02 30.80 -13.51
C LEU A 126 -7.18 31.99 -12.55
N GLN A 127 -6.42 33.07 -12.73
CA GLN A 127 -6.62 34.29 -11.92
C GLN A 127 -8.03 34.83 -12.09
N TYR A 128 -8.52 34.95 -13.34
CA TYR A 128 -9.86 35.36 -13.59
C TYR A 128 -10.91 34.48 -12.90
N ALA A 129 -10.75 33.16 -12.94
CA ALA A 129 -11.66 32.25 -12.27
C ALA A 129 -11.61 32.42 -10.74
N HIS A 130 -10.40 32.59 -10.16
CA HIS A 130 -10.22 32.81 -8.72
C HIS A 130 -10.89 34.09 -8.24
N ASP A 131 -10.80 35.19 -9.02
CA ASP A 131 -11.47 36.45 -8.72
C ASP A 131 -13.00 36.33 -8.74
N HIS A 132 -13.53 35.29 -9.44
CA HIS A 132 -14.96 34.97 -9.47
C HIS A 132 -15.32 33.81 -8.48
N GLY A 133 -14.43 33.47 -7.54
CA GLY A 133 -14.64 32.46 -6.50
C GLY A 133 -14.62 31.01 -7.00
N VAL A 134 -14.06 30.77 -8.18
CA VAL A 134 -13.94 29.42 -8.77
C VAL A 134 -12.49 28.95 -8.74
N VAL A 135 -12.22 27.87 -8.03
CA VAL A 135 -10.93 27.16 -8.01
C VAL A 135 -11.07 25.92 -8.89
N HIS A 136 -10.10 25.68 -9.79
CA HIS A 136 -10.19 24.64 -10.82
C HIS A 136 -10.02 23.22 -10.24
N ARG A 137 -9.02 23.00 -9.41
CA ARG A 137 -8.70 21.76 -8.67
C ARG A 137 -8.27 20.55 -9.51
N ASP A 138 -8.23 20.64 -10.82
CA ASP A 138 -7.78 19.54 -11.71
C ASP A 138 -6.96 20.09 -12.90
N ILE A 139 -5.99 20.97 -12.62
CA ILE A 139 -5.09 21.47 -13.65
C ILE A 139 -4.08 20.39 -14.00
N LYS A 140 -4.08 20.00 -15.28
CA LYS A 140 -3.21 18.98 -15.87
C LYS A 140 -3.11 19.18 -17.37
N PRO A 141 -2.12 18.58 -18.07
CA PRO A 141 -1.93 18.78 -19.50
C PRO A 141 -3.14 18.39 -20.37
N GLU A 142 -3.98 17.46 -19.94
CA GLU A 142 -5.21 17.05 -20.62
C GLU A 142 -6.26 18.18 -20.66
N ASN A 143 -6.25 19.06 -19.65
CA ASN A 143 -7.21 20.15 -19.49
C ASN A 143 -6.69 21.49 -20.05
N LEU A 144 -5.53 21.51 -20.69
CA LEU A 144 -4.97 22.66 -21.42
C LEU A 144 -5.03 22.37 -22.92
N MET A 145 -5.93 23.07 -23.61
CA MET A 145 -6.11 22.92 -25.07
C MET A 145 -5.30 23.97 -25.79
N LEU A 146 -4.57 23.56 -26.82
CA LEU A 146 -3.76 24.40 -27.68
C LEU A 146 -4.49 24.57 -29.02
N THR A 147 -4.89 25.78 -29.36
CA THR A 147 -5.53 26.09 -30.64
C THR A 147 -4.50 26.06 -31.77
N ARG A 148 -4.97 26.00 -33.05
CA ARG A 148 -4.10 26.11 -34.22
C ARG A 148 -3.30 27.39 -34.27
N ASP A 149 -3.88 28.48 -33.76
CA ASP A 149 -3.24 29.82 -33.70
C ASP A 149 -2.24 29.91 -32.53
N GLY A 150 -2.04 28.85 -31.77
CA GLY A 150 -1.08 28.76 -30.68
C GLY A 150 -1.56 29.31 -29.34
N ASN A 151 -2.84 29.70 -29.18
CA ASN A 151 -3.40 30.17 -27.91
C ASN A 151 -3.72 28.98 -27.01
N THR A 152 -3.65 29.19 -25.69
CA THR A 152 -3.99 28.20 -24.67
C THR A 152 -5.40 28.47 -24.13
N LEU A 153 -6.20 27.42 -24.02
CA LEU A 153 -7.51 27.42 -23.37
C LEU A 153 -7.53 26.43 -22.21
N VAL A 154 -7.99 26.90 -21.05
CA VAL A 154 -8.21 26.05 -19.88
C VAL A 154 -9.62 25.47 -19.94
N ALA A 155 -9.74 24.14 -19.96
CA ALA A 155 -10.98 23.40 -20.03
C ALA A 155 -11.37 22.81 -18.68
N ASP A 156 -12.63 22.37 -18.54
CA ASP A 156 -13.15 21.58 -17.41
C ASP A 156 -13.22 22.31 -16.05
N PHE A 157 -13.49 23.61 -16.04
CA PHE A 157 -13.79 24.36 -14.81
C PHE A 157 -15.04 23.83 -14.07
N GLY A 158 -14.96 23.76 -12.75
CA GLY A 158 -16.11 23.52 -11.86
C GLY A 158 -16.52 22.05 -11.65
N ILE A 159 -16.16 21.13 -12.55
CA ILE A 159 -16.58 19.71 -12.46
C ILE A 159 -15.87 19.00 -11.30
N ALA A 160 -14.60 19.32 -11.06
CA ALA A 160 -13.82 18.73 -9.96
C ALA A 160 -14.37 19.11 -8.57
N ARG A 161 -14.97 20.30 -8.41
CA ARG A 161 -15.60 20.73 -7.16
C ARG A 161 -16.89 19.94 -6.88
N ALA A 162 -17.68 19.70 -7.91
CA ALA A 162 -18.87 18.88 -7.80
C ALA A 162 -18.52 17.46 -7.33
N LEU A 163 -17.42 16.92 -7.85
CA LEU A 163 -16.90 15.59 -7.51
C LEU A 163 -16.28 15.55 -6.11
N GLY A 164 -15.44 16.53 -5.74
CA GLY A 164 -14.78 16.56 -4.44
C GLY A 164 -15.74 16.62 -3.26
N ALA A 165 -16.80 17.39 -3.38
CA ALA A 165 -17.80 17.55 -2.32
C ALA A 165 -18.91 16.45 -2.34
N ALA A 166 -19.04 15.63 -3.42
CA ALA A 166 -19.86 14.42 -3.45
C ALA A 166 -19.08 13.18 -3.00
N GLY A 167 -17.75 13.26 -3.06
CA GLY A 167 -16.84 12.17 -2.75
C GLY A 167 -16.29 12.18 -1.34
N GLU A 168 -16.68 13.11 -0.49
CA GLU A 168 -16.24 13.09 0.92
C GLU A 168 -16.65 11.80 1.64
N ASP A 169 -17.72 11.11 1.18
CA ASP A 169 -18.13 9.81 1.71
C ASP A 169 -17.88 8.61 0.74
N ARG A 170 -17.53 8.84 -0.53
CA ARG A 170 -17.47 7.76 -1.54
C ARG A 170 -16.21 7.68 -2.41
N LEU A 171 -15.31 8.66 -2.36
CA LEU A 171 -14.10 8.71 -3.19
C LEU A 171 -13.06 7.64 -2.82
N THR A 172 -13.19 7.02 -1.67
CA THR A 172 -12.37 5.91 -1.18
C THR A 172 -12.94 4.53 -1.54
N GLU A 173 -14.23 4.43 -1.88
CA GLU A 173 -14.88 3.15 -2.13
C GLU A 173 -14.57 2.55 -3.51
N THR A 174 -14.26 3.36 -4.53
CA THR A 174 -14.10 2.86 -5.90
C THR A 174 -12.64 2.74 -6.38
N GLY A 175 -11.64 3.16 -5.57
CA GLY A 175 -10.23 3.15 -6.02
C GLY A 175 -9.94 4.05 -7.23
N LEU A 176 -10.94 4.76 -7.76
CA LEU A 176 -10.81 5.75 -8.81
C LEU A 176 -10.29 7.04 -8.16
N ALA A 177 -8.97 7.21 -8.14
CA ALA A 177 -8.39 8.52 -7.89
C ALA A 177 -8.95 9.49 -8.94
N ILE A 178 -9.86 10.39 -8.53
CA ILE A 178 -10.36 11.45 -9.40
C ILE A 178 -9.20 12.42 -9.64
N GLY A 179 -8.63 12.39 -10.82
CA GLY A 179 -7.50 13.20 -11.25
C GLY A 179 -6.22 12.36 -11.45
N THR A 180 -5.30 12.91 -12.26
CA THR A 180 -3.98 12.31 -12.47
C THR A 180 -3.10 12.69 -11.27
N PRO A 181 -2.67 11.76 -10.43
CA PRO A 181 -2.01 12.06 -9.14
C PRO A 181 -0.76 12.93 -9.26
N ALA A 182 -0.13 12.95 -10.45
CA ALA A 182 1.11 13.69 -10.72
C ALA A 182 1.02 15.22 -10.50
N TYR A 183 -0.17 15.82 -10.65
CA TYR A 183 -0.37 17.27 -10.59
C TYR A 183 -1.14 17.75 -9.36
N MET A 184 -1.68 16.83 -8.54
CA MET A 184 -2.40 17.18 -7.32
C MET A 184 -1.49 17.93 -6.35
N SER A 185 -2.02 18.93 -5.66
CA SER A 185 -1.31 19.59 -4.57
C SER A 185 -1.22 18.69 -3.33
N PRO A 186 -0.28 18.95 -2.40
CA PRO A 186 -0.17 18.20 -1.15
C PRO A 186 -1.47 18.18 -0.33
N GLU A 187 -2.15 19.32 -0.21
CA GLU A 187 -3.41 19.46 0.52
C GLU A 187 -4.58 18.72 -0.16
N GLN A 188 -4.61 18.67 -1.51
CA GLN A 188 -5.56 17.80 -2.23
C GLN A 188 -5.31 16.33 -1.98
N ALA A 189 -4.04 15.92 -2.01
CA ALA A 189 -3.65 14.55 -1.76
C ALA A 189 -3.90 14.13 -0.30
N ALA A 190 -3.88 15.09 0.64
CA ALA A 190 -4.23 14.88 2.04
C ALA A 190 -5.75 14.87 2.29
N GLY A 191 -6.59 15.27 1.29
CA GLY A 191 -8.04 15.35 1.45
C GLY A 191 -8.50 16.57 2.26
N ASP A 192 -7.74 17.67 2.26
CA ASP A 192 -8.09 18.87 3.00
C ASP A 192 -9.39 19.52 2.45
N ARG A 193 -10.30 19.90 3.37
CA ARG A 193 -11.59 20.50 3.01
C ARG A 193 -11.49 21.96 2.54
N GLY A 194 -10.44 22.66 2.93
CA GLY A 194 -10.22 24.10 2.70
C GLY A 194 -9.36 24.42 1.48
N LEU A 195 -9.55 23.74 0.33
CA LEU A 195 -8.77 24.00 -0.89
C LEU A 195 -9.04 25.39 -1.44
N ASP A 196 -7.99 26.20 -1.57
CA ASP A 196 -8.05 27.55 -2.14
C ASP A 196 -7.28 27.67 -3.47
N ALA A 197 -7.17 28.89 -3.99
CA ALA A 197 -6.51 29.21 -5.26
C ALA A 197 -5.05 28.70 -5.35
N ARG A 198 -4.35 28.52 -4.23
CA ARG A 198 -2.95 28.07 -4.17
C ARG A 198 -2.77 26.60 -4.59
N THR A 199 -3.85 25.83 -4.57
CA THR A 199 -3.91 24.48 -5.15
C THR A 199 -3.63 24.50 -6.66
N ASP A 200 -4.29 25.41 -7.40
CA ASP A 200 -4.10 25.55 -8.85
C ASP A 200 -2.71 26.11 -9.19
N ILE A 201 -2.12 26.96 -8.32
CA ILE A 201 -0.75 27.46 -8.45
C ILE A 201 0.25 26.30 -8.43
N TYR A 202 0.06 25.35 -7.50
CA TYR A 202 0.87 24.14 -7.43
C TYR A 202 0.74 23.29 -8.70
N SER A 203 -0.50 23.02 -9.11
CA SER A 203 -0.79 22.15 -10.27
C SER A 203 -0.25 22.76 -11.58
N LEU A 204 -0.39 24.07 -11.78
CA LEU A 204 0.16 24.74 -12.95
C LEU A 204 1.70 24.71 -12.95
N ALA A 205 2.33 24.86 -11.79
CA ALA A 205 3.79 24.75 -11.67
C ALA A 205 4.29 23.35 -11.97
N ALA A 206 3.54 22.30 -11.58
CA ALA A 206 3.88 20.92 -11.92
C ALA A 206 3.77 20.66 -13.43
N VAL A 207 2.77 21.23 -14.09
CA VAL A 207 2.64 21.19 -15.56
C VAL A 207 3.78 21.97 -16.25
N LEU A 208 4.13 23.15 -15.74
CA LEU A 208 5.26 23.94 -16.29
C LEU A 208 6.59 23.19 -16.13
N TYR A 209 6.80 22.55 -14.98
CA TYR A 209 7.98 21.71 -14.77
C TYR A 209 8.04 20.60 -15.82
N GLU A 210 6.94 19.86 -16.06
CA GLU A 210 6.91 18.80 -17.07
C GLU A 210 7.14 19.32 -18.49
N MET A 211 6.56 20.45 -18.86
CA MET A 211 6.82 21.08 -20.17
C MET A 211 8.30 21.35 -20.41
N LEU A 212 9.03 21.69 -19.36
CA LEU A 212 10.46 22.04 -19.42
C LEU A 212 11.38 20.82 -19.23
N ALA A 213 11.07 19.93 -18.28
CA ALA A 213 11.89 18.77 -17.92
C ALA A 213 11.56 17.51 -18.72
N GLY A 214 10.34 17.39 -19.26
CA GLY A 214 9.84 16.22 -19.99
C GLY A 214 9.17 15.16 -19.13
N GLU A 215 9.15 15.36 -17.81
CA GLU A 215 8.44 14.53 -16.83
C GLU A 215 7.95 15.38 -15.65
N PRO A 216 6.91 14.97 -14.93
CA PRO A 216 6.44 15.68 -13.74
C PRO A 216 7.52 15.81 -12.65
N PRO A 217 7.42 16.81 -11.75
CA PRO A 217 8.43 17.07 -10.72
C PRO A 217 8.59 15.94 -9.71
N PHE A 218 7.54 15.17 -9.50
CA PHE A 218 7.55 14.01 -8.62
C PHE A 218 7.01 12.80 -9.38
N THR A 219 7.85 11.80 -9.56
CA THR A 219 7.54 10.51 -10.21
C THR A 219 7.75 9.37 -9.21
N GLY A 220 7.12 8.23 -9.42
CA GLY A 220 7.27 7.06 -8.56
C GLY A 220 6.70 5.80 -9.19
N ALA A 221 7.19 4.63 -8.78
CA ALA A 221 6.70 3.34 -9.26
C ALA A 221 5.21 3.08 -8.93
N THR A 222 4.68 3.76 -7.91
CA THR A 222 3.28 3.71 -7.51
C THR A 222 2.78 5.13 -7.23
N THR A 223 1.46 5.34 -7.35
CA THR A 223 0.80 6.60 -6.95
C THR A 223 1.18 7.01 -5.53
N GLN A 224 1.28 6.05 -4.63
CA GLN A 224 1.60 6.29 -3.23
C GLN A 224 3.06 6.73 -3.04
N ALA A 225 4.01 6.12 -3.76
CA ALA A 225 5.41 6.54 -3.75
C ALA A 225 5.56 7.99 -4.26
N MET A 226 4.82 8.35 -5.33
CA MET A 226 4.77 9.71 -5.85
C MET A 226 4.23 10.72 -4.83
N LEU A 227 3.15 10.36 -4.11
CA LEU A 227 2.55 11.21 -3.07
C LEU A 227 3.49 11.42 -1.89
N VAL A 228 4.19 10.36 -1.46
CA VAL A 228 5.20 10.44 -0.38
C VAL A 228 6.32 11.38 -0.79
N ARG A 229 6.91 11.20 -1.98
CA ARG A 229 7.98 12.07 -2.48
C ARG A 229 7.58 13.54 -2.52
N ARG A 230 6.36 13.85 -2.94
CA ARG A 230 5.80 15.21 -2.97
C ARG A 230 5.72 15.86 -1.60
N LEU A 231 5.44 15.07 -0.55
CA LEU A 231 5.31 15.56 0.83
C LEU A 231 6.66 15.67 1.53
N THR A 232 7.64 14.84 1.13
CA THR A 232 8.91 14.67 1.85
C THR A 232 10.13 15.25 1.13
N GLU A 233 10.10 15.33 -0.21
CA GLU A 233 11.23 15.84 -0.99
C GLU A 233 11.05 17.33 -1.32
N PRO A 234 12.14 18.11 -1.30
CA PRO A 234 12.10 19.47 -1.80
C PRO A 234 11.79 19.49 -3.30
N PRO A 235 11.06 20.52 -3.81
CA PRO A 235 10.80 20.64 -5.23
C PRO A 235 12.09 20.60 -6.03
N PRO A 236 12.22 19.68 -7.02
CA PRO A 236 13.43 19.55 -7.80
C PRO A 236 13.65 20.79 -8.66
N SER A 237 14.92 21.15 -8.88
CA SER A 237 15.27 22.23 -9.79
C SER A 237 15.11 21.75 -11.24
N VAL A 238 14.33 22.47 -12.05
CA VAL A 238 14.22 22.17 -13.48
C VAL A 238 15.55 22.38 -14.21
N ARG A 239 16.43 23.24 -13.67
CA ARG A 239 17.76 23.51 -14.23
C ARG A 239 18.74 22.34 -14.09
N SER A 240 18.46 21.38 -13.20
CA SER A 240 19.23 20.13 -13.14
C SER A 240 19.08 19.30 -14.41
N THR A 241 17.91 19.34 -15.04
CA THR A 241 17.60 18.63 -16.30
C THR A 241 17.79 19.55 -17.51
N ARG A 242 17.53 20.85 -17.36
CA ARG A 242 17.58 21.85 -18.44
C ARG A 242 18.25 23.16 -17.99
N PRO A 243 19.59 23.25 -18.07
CA PRO A 243 20.36 24.39 -17.54
C PRO A 243 20.02 25.76 -18.13
N ASN A 244 19.48 25.83 -19.36
CA ASN A 244 19.13 27.08 -20.05
C ASN A 244 17.81 27.71 -19.57
N VAL A 245 17.09 27.08 -18.66
CA VAL A 245 15.91 27.71 -18.03
C VAL A 245 16.40 28.87 -17.17
N PRO A 246 15.80 30.09 -17.31
CA PRO A 246 16.15 31.23 -16.46
C PRO A 246 16.02 30.88 -14.97
N GLU A 247 16.94 31.38 -14.17
CA GLU A 247 16.95 31.09 -12.74
C GLU A 247 15.70 31.60 -12.01
N SER A 248 15.17 32.76 -12.45
CA SER A 248 13.91 33.31 -11.93
C SER A 248 12.72 32.36 -12.16
N VAL A 249 12.71 31.66 -13.31
CA VAL A 249 11.68 30.66 -13.64
C VAL A 249 11.82 29.41 -12.75
N ASP A 250 13.03 28.90 -12.57
CA ASP A 250 13.30 27.77 -11.67
C ASP A 250 12.87 28.09 -10.23
N GLN A 251 13.24 29.27 -9.75
CA GLN A 251 12.83 29.72 -8.40
C GLN A 251 11.31 29.87 -8.28
N ALA A 252 10.64 30.38 -9.34
CA ALA A 252 9.17 30.51 -9.35
C ALA A 252 8.50 29.13 -9.32
N ILE A 253 8.97 28.17 -10.09
CA ILE A 253 8.49 26.78 -10.08
C ILE A 253 8.66 26.16 -8.68
N ARG A 254 9.85 26.24 -8.11
CA ARG A 254 10.16 25.68 -6.79
C ARG A 254 9.33 26.33 -5.68
N LYS A 255 9.14 27.65 -5.72
CA LYS A 255 8.24 28.35 -4.79
C LYS A 255 6.80 27.89 -4.93
N SER A 256 6.30 27.76 -6.15
CA SER A 256 4.92 27.31 -6.41
C SER A 256 4.69 25.84 -5.99
N LEU A 257 5.73 25.01 -6.05
CA LEU A 257 5.70 23.60 -5.64
C LEU A 257 6.00 23.40 -4.14
N ALA A 258 6.06 24.47 -3.33
CA ALA A 258 6.26 24.35 -1.89
C ALA A 258 5.16 23.45 -1.26
N PRO A 259 5.53 22.52 -0.36
CA PRO A 259 4.55 21.61 0.27
C PRO A 259 3.49 22.39 1.05
N VAL A 260 3.87 23.42 1.78
CA VAL A 260 2.95 24.26 2.56
C VAL A 260 2.37 25.36 1.66
N ALA A 261 1.04 25.43 1.55
CA ALA A 261 0.36 26.39 0.68
C ALA A 261 0.69 27.86 1.02
N ALA A 262 1.00 28.17 2.29
CA ALA A 262 1.39 29.53 2.72
C ALA A 262 2.73 30.00 2.15
N ASP A 263 3.63 29.09 1.78
CA ASP A 263 4.96 29.41 1.24
C ASP A 263 4.95 29.65 -0.28
N ARG A 264 3.82 29.36 -0.95
CA ARG A 264 3.61 29.57 -2.38
C ARG A 264 3.33 31.06 -2.69
N PHE A 265 3.11 31.37 -3.94
CA PHE A 265 2.55 32.68 -4.32
C PHE A 265 1.14 32.84 -3.75
N GLY A 266 0.80 34.03 -3.30
CA GLY A 266 -0.52 34.33 -2.76
C GLY A 266 -1.62 34.35 -3.82
N THR A 267 -1.27 34.73 -5.07
CA THR A 267 -2.18 34.79 -6.22
C THR A 267 -1.55 34.22 -7.47
N MET A 268 -2.38 33.76 -8.40
CA MET A 268 -1.94 33.27 -9.71
C MET A 268 -1.30 34.38 -10.55
N ALA A 269 -1.76 35.62 -10.40
CA ALA A 269 -1.20 36.78 -11.07
C ALA A 269 0.27 37.04 -10.69
N GLN A 270 0.66 36.81 -9.42
CA GLN A 270 2.05 36.92 -8.99
C GLN A 270 2.96 35.93 -9.70
N LEU A 271 2.52 34.68 -9.86
CA LEU A 271 3.24 33.68 -10.64
C LEU A 271 3.34 34.15 -12.11
N GLY A 272 2.25 34.56 -12.73
CA GLY A 272 2.22 35.04 -14.12
C GLY A 272 3.19 36.19 -14.39
N GLN A 273 3.33 37.13 -13.47
CA GLN A 273 4.26 38.28 -13.56
C GLN A 273 5.72 37.81 -13.56
N VAL A 274 6.08 36.86 -12.69
CA VAL A 274 7.46 36.29 -12.66
C VAL A 274 7.77 35.54 -13.96
N LEU A 275 6.81 34.78 -14.49
CA LEU A 275 6.97 34.08 -15.77
C LEU A 275 7.11 35.04 -16.95
N GLN A 276 6.48 36.23 -16.90
CA GLN A 276 6.63 37.27 -17.92
C GLN A 276 8.03 37.89 -17.90
N SER A 277 8.57 38.17 -16.71
CA SER A 277 9.91 38.71 -16.55
C SER A 277 10.98 37.72 -16.99
N GLY A 278 10.78 36.42 -16.72
CA GLY A 278 11.67 35.35 -17.13
C GLY A 278 11.73 35.15 -18.66
N SER A 279 10.63 35.42 -19.38
CA SER A 279 10.60 35.40 -20.85
C SER A 279 11.43 36.54 -21.49
N ALA A 280 11.54 37.70 -20.86
CA ALA A 280 12.34 38.82 -21.34
C ALA A 280 13.86 38.61 -21.20
N ALA A 281 14.28 37.61 -20.43
CA ALA A 281 15.70 37.29 -20.17
C ALA A 281 16.26 36.24 -21.13
N ILE A 282 15.50 35.72 -22.09
CA ILE A 282 15.96 34.69 -23.04
C ILE A 282 16.62 35.38 -24.26
N PRO A 283 17.91 35.14 -24.58
CA PRO A 283 18.53 35.67 -25.79
C PRO A 283 17.90 35.02 -27.03
N THR A 284 17.38 35.81 -27.94
CA THR A 284 16.93 35.37 -29.26
C THR A 284 18.15 34.96 -30.11
N GLY A 285 18.44 33.64 -30.13
CA GLY A 285 19.52 33.05 -30.90
C GLY A 285 19.03 31.89 -31.75
N GLU A 286 19.15 32.07 -33.03
CA GLU A 286 19.11 31.19 -34.21
C GLU A 286 18.65 29.72 -34.05
N ARG A 287 17.70 29.37 -34.89
CA ARG A 287 17.31 27.99 -35.20
C ARG A 287 18.44 27.22 -35.82
N THR A 288 19.03 26.26 -35.13
CA THR A 288 19.91 25.27 -35.71
C THR A 288 19.17 23.94 -35.87
N ALA A 289 19.08 23.50 -37.12
CA ALA A 289 18.48 22.24 -37.50
C ALA A 289 19.30 21.06 -36.98
N VAL A 290 18.64 20.09 -36.40
CA VAL A 290 19.25 18.82 -35.96
C VAL A 290 19.29 17.85 -37.15
N VAL A 291 20.50 17.43 -37.51
CA VAL A 291 20.76 16.33 -38.45
C VAL A 291 20.85 15.03 -37.64
N PRO A 292 20.27 13.92 -38.08
CA PRO A 292 20.36 12.65 -37.38
C PRO A 292 21.70 11.94 -37.74
N ALA A 293 22.36 11.42 -36.73
CA ALA A 293 23.56 10.57 -36.89
C ALA A 293 23.20 9.12 -36.58
N ASP A 294 23.27 8.29 -37.61
CA ASP A 294 23.38 6.83 -37.55
C ASP A 294 24.76 6.42 -36.97
N GLY A 295 24.78 5.34 -36.21
CA GLY A 295 26.04 4.75 -35.76
C GLY A 295 25.84 3.48 -34.93
N SER A 296 25.82 2.33 -35.59
CA SER A 296 25.79 0.98 -35.00
C SER A 296 27.15 0.61 -34.32
N PRO A 297 27.15 -0.32 -33.37
CA PRO A 297 28.34 -0.71 -32.61
C PRO A 297 29.11 -1.87 -33.26
N PRO A 298 30.39 -2.06 -32.97
CA PRO A 298 31.11 -3.25 -33.39
C PRO A 298 31.13 -4.35 -32.34
N THR A 299 30.96 -5.53 -32.86
CA THR A 299 31.12 -6.87 -32.30
C THR A 299 32.56 -7.15 -31.83
N ALA A 300 32.74 -7.91 -30.77
CA ALA A 300 33.95 -8.69 -30.51
C ALA A 300 33.64 -10.02 -29.83
N THR A 301 34.12 -11.07 -30.45
CA THR A 301 34.13 -12.50 -30.04
C THR A 301 35.62 -12.93 -29.85
N PRO A 302 35.93 -14.21 -29.50
CA PRO A 302 35.93 -14.84 -28.17
C PRO A 302 37.30 -15.47 -27.79
N ALA A 303 37.32 -16.02 -26.56
CA ALA A 303 38.09 -17.15 -25.98
C ALA A 303 39.50 -17.56 -26.52
N PRO A 304 40.34 -18.29 -25.75
CA PRO A 304 40.10 -19.68 -25.46
C PRO A 304 40.58 -20.25 -24.10
N SER A 305 39.94 -21.29 -23.74
CA SER A 305 40.33 -22.53 -23.04
C SER A 305 41.76 -22.74 -22.56
N ALA A 306 41.95 -23.20 -21.33
CA ALA A 306 43.05 -24.01 -20.90
C ALA A 306 42.62 -25.12 -19.92
N ALA A 307 43.26 -26.26 -20.11
CA ALA A 307 42.89 -27.61 -19.71
C ALA A 307 43.16 -27.96 -18.25
N ALA A 308 42.51 -29.06 -17.88
CA ALA A 308 42.51 -29.73 -16.60
C ALA A 308 43.84 -30.41 -16.24
N ALA A 309 44.10 -30.53 -14.93
CA ALA A 309 45.01 -31.52 -14.38
C ALA A 309 44.28 -32.27 -13.25
N LEU A 310 44.30 -33.61 -13.34
CA LEU A 310 43.76 -34.56 -12.37
C LEU A 310 44.75 -34.77 -11.23
N PRO A 311 44.33 -34.88 -9.99
CA PRO A 311 45.21 -35.38 -8.91
C PRO A 311 44.99 -36.87 -8.61
N ALA A 312 46.10 -37.49 -8.18
CA ALA A 312 46.31 -38.89 -7.93
C ALA A 312 45.55 -39.45 -6.73
N ALA A 313 45.29 -40.74 -6.80
CA ALA A 313 44.55 -41.55 -5.81
C ALA A 313 45.35 -41.77 -4.49
N PRO A 314 44.68 -41.81 -3.34
CA PRO A 314 45.30 -42.19 -2.06
C PRO A 314 45.24 -43.69 -1.79
N ARG A 315 46.31 -44.17 -1.13
CA ARG A 315 46.57 -45.53 -0.73
C ARG A 315 45.52 -46.13 0.23
N ARG A 316 45.05 -47.34 -0.06
CA ARG A 316 44.18 -48.16 0.79
C ARG A 316 44.87 -48.53 2.10
N ARG A 317 44.29 -48.14 3.23
CA ARG A 317 44.53 -48.78 4.55
C ARG A 317 43.59 -49.97 4.73
N ARG A 318 44.14 -51.10 5.10
CA ARG A 318 43.37 -52.34 5.43
C ARG A 318 42.73 -52.17 6.80
N VAL A 319 41.44 -52.35 6.87
CA VAL A 319 40.64 -52.35 8.12
C VAL A 319 40.58 -53.82 8.60
N PRO A 320 40.71 -54.10 9.90
CA PRO A 320 40.67 -55.50 10.43
C PRO A 320 39.24 -56.07 10.30
N VAL A 321 39.16 -57.34 9.93
CA VAL A 321 37.90 -58.07 9.59
C VAL A 321 36.86 -58.06 10.71
N ALA A 322 37.24 -57.90 11.98
CA ALA A 322 36.34 -57.81 13.13
C ALA A 322 35.49 -56.50 13.13
N ALA A 323 36.05 -55.39 12.65
CA ALA A 323 35.32 -54.13 12.55
C ALA A 323 34.30 -54.13 11.39
N ALA A 324 34.61 -54.86 10.30
CA ALA A 324 33.69 -55.02 9.17
C ALA A 324 32.47 -55.89 9.55
N ALA A 325 32.65 -56.94 10.35
CA ALA A 325 31.57 -57.84 10.84
C ALA A 325 30.58 -57.01 11.76
N MET A 326 31.12 -56.15 12.63
CA MET A 326 30.30 -55.33 13.53
C MET A 326 29.50 -54.27 12.77
N LEU A 327 30.09 -53.66 11.72
CA LEU A 327 29.42 -52.69 10.87
C LEU A 327 28.32 -53.35 10.01
N ILE A 328 28.55 -54.54 9.49
CA ILE A 328 27.56 -55.34 8.75
C ILE A 328 26.42 -55.77 9.66
N GLY A 329 26.69 -56.20 10.91
CA GLY A 329 25.66 -56.51 11.90
C GLY A 329 24.79 -55.29 12.26
N LEU A 330 25.39 -54.11 12.41
CA LEU A 330 24.69 -52.83 12.65
C LEU A 330 23.86 -52.39 11.45
N LEU A 331 24.37 -52.58 10.21
CA LEU A 331 23.63 -52.29 9.00
C LEU A 331 22.47 -53.24 8.74
N ILE A 332 22.64 -54.52 9.04
CA ILE A 332 21.57 -55.55 8.94
C ILE A 332 20.52 -55.30 10.04
N GLY A 333 20.95 -55.05 11.29
CA GLY A 333 20.05 -54.72 12.40
C GLY A 333 19.32 -53.39 12.17
N GLY A 334 20.04 -52.37 11.72
CA GLY A 334 19.46 -51.06 11.34
C GLY A 334 18.52 -51.15 10.12
N GLY A 335 18.90 -51.94 9.11
CA GLY A 335 18.06 -52.21 7.95
C GLY A 335 16.81 -53.04 8.30
N ALA A 336 16.92 -54.04 9.17
CA ALA A 336 15.77 -54.80 9.65
C ALA A 336 14.84 -53.93 10.53
N LEU A 337 15.38 -53.07 11.39
CA LEU A 337 14.60 -52.10 12.18
C LEU A 337 13.94 -51.04 11.31
N PHE A 338 14.65 -50.58 10.27
CA PHE A 338 14.11 -49.64 9.29
C PHE A 338 13.01 -50.28 8.40
N ALA A 339 13.23 -51.53 7.96
CA ALA A 339 12.23 -52.31 7.22
C ALA A 339 11.03 -52.68 8.09
N TRP A 340 11.24 -53.02 9.36
CA TRP A 340 10.17 -53.26 10.33
C TRP A 340 9.36 -51.99 10.63
N ARG A 341 10.01 -50.85 10.82
CA ARG A 341 9.33 -49.52 10.94
C ARG A 341 8.58 -49.12 9.68
N ARG A 342 9.08 -49.52 8.51
CA ARG A 342 8.42 -49.20 7.23
C ARG A 342 7.29 -50.18 6.88
N SER A 343 7.32 -51.41 7.37
CA SER A 343 6.27 -52.40 7.15
C SER A 343 5.23 -52.46 8.28
N HIS A 344 5.49 -51.75 9.40
CA HIS A 344 4.51 -51.46 10.43
C HIS A 344 4.44 -49.95 10.58
N PRO A 345 3.72 -49.24 9.66
CA PRO A 345 3.29 -47.88 9.98
C PRO A 345 2.46 -48.08 11.26
N GLU A 346 2.96 -47.53 12.38
CA GLU A 346 2.13 -47.39 13.57
C GLU A 346 0.81 -46.89 13.08
N SER A 347 -0.24 -47.68 13.25
CA SER A 347 -1.59 -47.28 13.08
C SER A 347 -1.74 -46.02 13.92
N ALA A 348 -1.76 -44.84 13.26
CA ALA A 348 -1.95 -43.60 13.95
C ALA A 348 -3.21 -43.80 14.78
N GLU A 349 -3.08 -43.72 16.08
CA GLU A 349 -4.23 -43.69 16.99
C GLU A 349 -5.15 -42.61 16.43
N ALA A 350 -6.39 -42.98 16.16
CA ALA A 350 -7.44 -42.09 15.77
C ALA A 350 -7.57 -40.98 16.85
N GLY A 351 -6.95 -39.78 16.62
CA GLY A 351 -6.99 -38.68 17.57
C GLY A 351 -5.83 -37.68 17.51
N GLY A 352 -4.84 -37.85 16.61
CA GLY A 352 -3.76 -36.88 16.45
C GLY A 352 -4.29 -35.50 15.95
N GLU A 353 -3.79 -34.43 16.55
CA GLU A 353 -4.11 -33.05 16.19
C GLU A 353 -3.85 -32.79 14.67
N LYS A 354 -4.86 -32.34 13.93
CA LYS A 354 -4.76 -32.09 12.48
C LYS A 354 -4.09 -30.75 12.22
N ARG A 355 -2.89 -30.77 11.63
CA ARG A 355 -2.12 -29.56 11.31
C ARG A 355 -2.50 -29.05 9.92
N ILE A 356 -3.05 -27.85 9.84
CA ILE A 356 -3.53 -27.23 8.59
C ILE A 356 -3.03 -25.80 8.43
N ALA A 357 -2.69 -25.41 7.21
CA ALA A 357 -2.47 -24.02 6.85
C ALA A 357 -3.54 -23.55 5.86
N VAL A 358 -4.15 -22.39 6.15
CA VAL A 358 -5.07 -21.70 5.23
C VAL A 358 -4.26 -20.68 4.45
N LEU A 359 -4.00 -20.94 3.17
CA LEU A 359 -3.27 -20.03 2.28
C LEU A 359 -4.16 -18.90 1.81
N PRO A 360 -3.59 -17.73 1.42
CA PRO A 360 -4.38 -16.62 0.88
C PRO A 360 -5.20 -17.05 -0.32
N PHE A 361 -6.50 -16.83 -0.25
CA PHE A 361 -7.38 -17.14 -1.38
C PHE A 361 -7.10 -16.17 -2.53
N GLN A 362 -7.01 -16.69 -3.74
CA GLN A 362 -6.76 -15.91 -4.93
C GLN A 362 -7.98 -15.06 -5.28
N ASN A 363 -7.78 -13.73 -5.37
CA ASN A 363 -8.81 -12.84 -5.90
C ASN A 363 -8.92 -13.00 -7.43
N LEU A 364 -10.09 -13.38 -7.93
CA LEU A 364 -10.41 -13.46 -9.36
C LEU A 364 -11.25 -12.27 -9.83
N GLY A 365 -11.54 -11.31 -8.94
CA GLY A 365 -12.22 -10.06 -9.23
C GLY A 365 -11.26 -8.91 -9.50
N ASP A 366 -11.75 -7.67 -9.29
CA ASP A 366 -10.92 -6.48 -9.39
C ASP A 366 -9.77 -6.52 -8.36
N SER A 367 -8.60 -6.04 -8.74
CA SER A 367 -7.43 -5.97 -7.86
C SER A 367 -7.68 -5.07 -6.63
N ALA A 368 -8.53 -4.05 -6.76
CA ALA A 368 -8.96 -3.20 -5.66
C ALA A 368 -9.73 -3.96 -4.56
N ASP A 369 -10.29 -5.14 -4.87
CA ASP A 369 -11.06 -5.98 -3.95
C ASP A 369 -10.23 -7.13 -3.34
N ALA A 370 -8.92 -7.14 -3.52
CA ALA A 370 -8.04 -8.19 -2.96
C ALA A 370 -8.18 -8.33 -1.44
N TYR A 371 -8.39 -7.21 -0.73
CA TYR A 371 -8.62 -7.18 0.72
C TYR A 371 -9.84 -8.03 1.16
N PHE A 372 -10.85 -8.18 0.28
CA PHE A 372 -12.04 -8.98 0.58
C PHE A 372 -11.73 -10.49 0.54
N ALA A 373 -10.94 -10.94 -0.44
CA ALA A 373 -10.47 -12.33 -0.49
C ALA A 373 -9.60 -12.66 0.73
N ASP A 374 -8.76 -11.72 1.18
CA ASP A 374 -7.98 -11.83 2.41
C ASP A 374 -8.88 -11.92 3.64
N GLY A 375 -9.93 -11.11 3.69
CA GLY A 375 -10.93 -11.15 4.76
C GLY A 375 -11.64 -12.49 4.86
N ILE A 376 -12.03 -13.09 3.73
CA ILE A 376 -12.63 -14.45 3.71
C ILE A 376 -11.60 -15.48 4.20
N THR A 377 -10.36 -15.40 3.74
CA THR A 377 -9.28 -16.29 4.17
C THR A 377 -9.09 -16.25 5.69
N ASP A 378 -8.98 -15.04 6.25
CA ASP A 378 -8.81 -14.82 7.70
C ASP A 378 -10.01 -15.31 8.51
N ALA A 379 -11.23 -15.08 8.01
CA ALA A 379 -12.44 -15.53 8.69
C ALA A 379 -12.55 -17.07 8.71
N VAL A 380 -12.25 -17.74 7.60
CA VAL A 380 -12.21 -19.22 7.54
C VAL A 380 -11.13 -19.75 8.48
N ARG A 381 -9.94 -19.16 8.48
CA ARG A 381 -8.85 -19.52 9.40
C ARG A 381 -9.29 -19.38 10.85
N GLY A 382 -9.87 -18.25 11.23
CA GLY A 382 -10.36 -18.02 12.61
C GLY A 382 -11.39 -19.04 13.05
N LYS A 383 -12.33 -19.42 12.16
CA LYS A 383 -13.32 -20.45 12.45
C LYS A 383 -12.69 -21.85 12.63
N LEU A 384 -11.69 -22.19 11.80
CA LEU A 384 -10.96 -23.46 11.94
C LEU A 384 -10.11 -23.49 13.22
N THR A 385 -9.47 -22.39 13.60
CA THR A 385 -8.69 -22.28 14.84
C THR A 385 -9.55 -22.50 16.10
N ALA A 386 -10.83 -22.17 16.03
CA ALA A 386 -11.75 -22.37 17.14
C ALA A 386 -12.24 -23.84 17.32
N LEU A 387 -11.86 -24.73 16.40
CA LEU A 387 -12.26 -26.14 16.45
C LEU A 387 -11.23 -26.97 17.22
N PRO A 388 -11.64 -27.78 18.20
CA PRO A 388 -10.74 -28.68 18.94
C PRO A 388 -10.17 -29.76 18.00
N GLY A 389 -8.95 -30.19 18.26
CA GLY A 389 -8.27 -31.18 17.42
C GLY A 389 -7.69 -30.66 16.09
N MET A 390 -7.80 -29.34 15.85
CA MET A 390 -7.17 -28.68 14.72
C MET A 390 -6.09 -27.71 15.18
N ARG A 391 -4.92 -27.83 14.59
CA ARG A 391 -3.82 -26.86 14.74
C ARG A 391 -3.67 -26.07 13.46
N VAL A 392 -4.11 -24.83 13.48
CA VAL A 392 -4.13 -23.96 12.31
C VAL A 392 -2.94 -23.02 12.34
N THR A 393 -2.18 -22.99 11.23
CA THR A 393 -1.04 -22.07 11.08
C THR A 393 -1.54 -20.61 11.04
N ALA A 394 -0.86 -19.74 11.77
CA ALA A 394 -1.20 -18.33 11.86
C ALA A 394 -1.06 -17.59 10.50
N SER A 395 -1.73 -16.43 10.39
CA SER A 395 -1.86 -15.67 9.16
C SER A 395 -0.51 -15.25 8.56
N ASN A 396 0.43 -14.78 9.40
CA ASN A 396 1.71 -14.25 8.92
C ASN A 396 2.54 -15.31 8.18
N SER A 397 2.52 -16.57 8.66
CA SER A 397 3.20 -17.68 7.99
C SER A 397 2.56 -18.06 6.66
N SER A 398 1.23 -17.99 6.55
CA SER A 398 0.49 -18.38 5.35
C SER A 398 0.52 -17.32 4.24
N THR A 399 0.48 -16.03 4.61
CA THR A 399 0.36 -14.91 3.66
C THR A 399 1.52 -14.80 2.66
N GLN A 400 2.70 -15.29 3.03
CA GLN A 400 3.89 -15.31 2.18
C GLN A 400 3.76 -16.19 0.94
N TYR A 401 2.80 -17.12 0.94
CA TYR A 401 2.54 -18.01 -0.20
C TYR A 401 1.52 -17.46 -1.20
N ARG A 402 1.20 -16.17 -1.12
CA ARG A 402 0.38 -15.50 -2.14
C ARG A 402 1.09 -15.59 -3.49
N ASN A 403 0.40 -16.11 -4.50
CA ASN A 403 0.93 -16.29 -5.85
C ASN A 403 2.24 -17.11 -5.91
N THR A 404 2.46 -18.03 -4.98
CA THR A 404 3.64 -18.88 -4.97
C THR A 404 3.62 -19.90 -6.10
N THR A 405 4.81 -20.24 -6.61
CA THR A 405 5.02 -21.35 -7.55
C THR A 405 5.44 -22.65 -6.88
N LYS A 406 5.57 -22.65 -5.53
CA LYS A 406 5.96 -23.82 -4.76
C LYS A 406 4.88 -24.89 -4.77
N THR A 407 5.31 -26.14 -4.73
CA THR A 407 4.41 -27.29 -4.64
C THR A 407 3.76 -27.42 -3.26
N PRO A 408 2.60 -28.07 -3.13
CA PRO A 408 1.98 -28.35 -1.83
C PRO A 408 2.91 -29.04 -0.84
N GLN A 409 3.77 -29.94 -1.32
CA GLN A 409 4.73 -30.67 -0.47
C GLN A 409 5.82 -29.72 0.08
N GLU A 410 6.31 -28.79 -0.73
CA GLU A 410 7.29 -27.79 -0.29
C GLU A 410 6.68 -26.86 0.76
N ILE A 411 5.47 -26.35 0.50
CA ILE A 411 4.75 -25.49 1.42
C ILE A 411 4.45 -26.21 2.73
N GLY A 412 3.94 -27.44 2.66
CA GLY A 412 3.62 -28.24 3.84
C GLY A 412 4.83 -28.54 4.70
N ARG A 413 5.99 -28.81 4.09
CA ARG A 413 7.26 -29.00 4.79
C ARG A 413 7.75 -27.73 5.48
N GLU A 414 7.68 -26.59 4.79
CA GLU A 414 8.09 -25.30 5.32
C GLU A 414 7.21 -24.83 6.49
N LEU A 415 5.90 -25.12 6.43
CA LEU A 415 4.94 -24.75 7.47
C LEU A 415 4.77 -25.82 8.56
N GLY A 416 5.27 -27.04 8.33
CA GLY A 416 5.12 -28.17 9.24
C GLY A 416 3.67 -28.65 9.37
N VAL A 417 2.90 -28.62 8.28
CA VAL A 417 1.47 -28.99 8.25
C VAL A 417 1.21 -30.20 7.38
N ASP A 418 0.10 -30.89 7.67
CA ASP A 418 -0.33 -32.08 6.94
C ASP A 418 -1.32 -31.76 5.82
N TYR A 419 -2.01 -30.61 5.94
CA TYR A 419 -3.05 -30.17 5.02
C TYR A 419 -2.90 -28.70 4.66
N LEU A 420 -3.25 -28.37 3.40
CA LEU A 420 -3.35 -27.01 2.91
C LEU A 420 -4.78 -26.72 2.46
N LEU A 421 -5.38 -25.65 2.95
CA LEU A 421 -6.60 -25.10 2.40
C LEU A 421 -6.24 -23.93 1.49
N VAL A 422 -6.45 -24.10 0.20
CA VAL A 422 -6.32 -23.07 -0.84
C VAL A 422 -7.69 -22.67 -1.32
N GLY A 423 -7.81 -21.58 -2.08
CA GLY A 423 -9.09 -21.19 -2.62
C GLY A 423 -9.02 -20.03 -3.60
N LYS A 424 -10.14 -19.83 -4.30
CA LYS A 424 -10.34 -18.70 -5.21
C LYS A 424 -11.61 -17.97 -4.81
N VAL A 425 -11.57 -16.63 -4.86
CA VAL A 425 -12.71 -15.77 -4.54
C VAL A 425 -12.99 -14.87 -5.73
N ARG A 426 -14.24 -14.81 -6.15
CA ARG A 426 -14.73 -13.84 -7.12
C ARG A 426 -15.87 -13.06 -6.50
N TRP A 427 -15.72 -11.77 -6.42
CA TRP A 427 -16.78 -10.87 -6.02
C TRP A 427 -17.34 -10.16 -7.24
N ALA A 428 -18.60 -10.45 -7.57
CA ALA A 428 -19.36 -9.78 -8.62
C ALA A 428 -20.23 -8.69 -7.96
N LYS A 429 -19.79 -7.44 -8.10
CA LYS A 429 -20.56 -6.27 -7.64
C LYS A 429 -21.67 -5.99 -8.63
N SER A 430 -22.92 -5.85 -8.16
CA SER A 430 -24.07 -5.48 -8.98
C SER A 430 -24.62 -4.13 -8.52
N PRO A 431 -24.94 -3.20 -9.44
CA PRO A 431 -25.48 -1.88 -9.12
C PRO A 431 -26.84 -1.92 -8.42
N ASP A 432 -27.59 -3.01 -8.60
CA ASP A 432 -28.92 -3.24 -8.00
C ASP A 432 -28.88 -3.79 -6.57
N GLY A 433 -27.69 -3.90 -5.97
CA GLY A 433 -27.50 -4.42 -4.61
C GLY A 433 -27.50 -5.95 -4.50
N THR A 434 -27.65 -6.70 -5.63
CA THR A 434 -27.63 -8.16 -5.66
C THR A 434 -26.20 -8.71 -5.85
N SER A 435 -25.21 -8.10 -5.21
CA SER A 435 -23.80 -8.55 -5.28
C SER A 435 -23.65 -10.00 -4.86
N ARG A 436 -22.86 -10.77 -5.63
CA ARG A 436 -22.62 -12.20 -5.39
C ARG A 436 -21.15 -12.46 -5.08
N VAL A 437 -20.94 -13.47 -4.25
CA VAL A 437 -19.59 -13.96 -3.89
C VAL A 437 -19.51 -15.44 -4.24
N GLN A 438 -18.57 -15.78 -5.10
CA GLN A 438 -18.22 -17.17 -5.41
C GLN A 438 -16.90 -17.49 -4.70
N VAL A 439 -16.92 -18.54 -3.85
CA VAL A 439 -15.73 -19.05 -3.17
C VAL A 439 -15.52 -20.50 -3.60
N SER A 440 -14.35 -20.82 -4.11
CA SER A 440 -13.96 -22.17 -4.55
C SER A 440 -12.77 -22.65 -3.71
N PRO A 441 -13.01 -23.17 -2.50
CA PRO A 441 -11.98 -23.73 -1.65
C PRO A 441 -11.59 -25.15 -2.07
N GLU A 442 -10.36 -25.52 -1.78
CA GLU A 442 -9.80 -26.85 -2.02
C GLU A 442 -8.90 -27.23 -0.85
N LEU A 443 -9.15 -28.39 -0.25
CA LEU A 443 -8.34 -28.99 0.80
C LEU A 443 -7.39 -30.01 0.20
N ILE A 444 -6.09 -29.76 0.31
CA ILE A 444 -5.03 -30.59 -0.27
C ILE A 444 -4.31 -31.34 0.87
N GLU A 445 -4.12 -32.64 0.72
CA GLU A 445 -3.24 -33.43 1.57
C GLU A 445 -1.79 -33.26 1.11
N VAL A 446 -0.92 -32.80 2.01
CA VAL A 446 0.48 -32.47 1.66
C VAL A 446 1.27 -33.67 1.17
N ALA A 447 1.05 -34.83 1.78
CA ALA A 447 1.85 -36.05 1.49
C ALA A 447 1.64 -36.53 0.06
N SER A 448 0.40 -36.58 -0.40
CA SER A 448 0.01 -37.07 -1.74
C SER A 448 -0.10 -35.93 -2.77
N ALA A 449 -0.30 -34.68 -2.33
CA ALA A 449 -0.71 -33.53 -3.11
C ALA A 449 -2.10 -33.69 -3.77
N ASP A 450 -2.90 -34.64 -3.31
CA ASP A 450 -4.25 -34.84 -3.82
C ASP A 450 -5.25 -33.93 -3.11
N ALA A 451 -6.28 -33.52 -3.85
CA ALA A 451 -7.41 -32.81 -3.29
C ALA A 451 -8.27 -33.78 -2.45
N LYS A 452 -8.26 -33.61 -1.13
CA LYS A 452 -9.09 -34.41 -0.21
C LYS A 452 -10.55 -33.94 -0.23
N TRP A 453 -10.78 -32.67 -0.51
CA TRP A 453 -12.10 -32.08 -0.64
C TRP A 453 -12.03 -30.80 -1.49
N GLN A 454 -13.05 -30.60 -2.33
CA GLN A 454 -13.26 -29.39 -3.11
C GLN A 454 -14.77 -29.18 -3.34
N GLN A 455 -15.26 -27.99 -3.04
CA GLN A 455 -16.66 -27.64 -3.30
C GLN A 455 -16.81 -26.13 -3.52
N PRO A 456 -17.33 -25.68 -4.67
CA PRO A 456 -17.62 -24.28 -4.88
C PRO A 456 -18.87 -23.84 -4.12
N PHE A 457 -18.84 -22.61 -3.60
CA PHE A 457 -19.95 -21.92 -2.95
C PHE A 457 -20.27 -20.67 -3.77
N ASP A 458 -21.54 -20.47 -4.08
CA ASP A 458 -22.06 -19.28 -4.75
C ASP A 458 -23.23 -18.74 -3.93
N ALA A 459 -23.04 -17.54 -3.38
CA ALA A 459 -23.98 -16.95 -2.44
C ALA A 459 -24.14 -15.44 -2.68
N SER A 460 -25.27 -14.89 -2.17
CA SER A 460 -25.38 -13.44 -2.07
C SER A 460 -24.32 -12.88 -1.10
N LEU A 461 -23.94 -11.62 -1.25
CA LEU A 461 -22.97 -10.98 -0.36
C LEU A 461 -23.50 -11.01 1.10
N THR A 462 -24.81 -10.93 1.30
CA THR A 462 -25.46 -11.03 2.63
C THR A 462 -25.22 -12.35 3.33
N ASP A 463 -24.91 -13.41 2.58
CA ASP A 463 -24.69 -14.76 3.09
C ASP A 463 -23.19 -15.10 3.21
N VAL A 464 -22.28 -14.13 3.01
CA VAL A 464 -20.82 -14.36 3.06
C VAL A 464 -20.37 -15.03 4.36
N PHE A 465 -20.96 -14.68 5.49
CA PHE A 465 -20.62 -15.27 6.79
C PHE A 465 -21.06 -16.74 6.88
N LYS A 466 -22.16 -17.10 6.21
CA LYS A 466 -22.60 -18.49 6.08
C LYS A 466 -21.62 -19.28 5.24
N VAL A 467 -21.16 -18.73 4.10
CA VAL A 467 -20.13 -19.38 3.27
C VAL A 467 -18.86 -19.65 4.06
N GLN A 468 -18.39 -18.68 4.85
CA GLN A 468 -17.23 -18.86 5.74
C GLN A 468 -17.44 -19.99 6.75
N ALA A 469 -18.61 -20.10 7.34
CA ALA A 469 -18.97 -21.16 8.28
C ALA A 469 -19.07 -22.52 7.58
N ASP A 470 -19.71 -22.58 6.42
CA ASP A 470 -19.87 -23.80 5.63
C ASP A 470 -18.52 -24.34 5.17
N VAL A 471 -17.61 -23.49 4.67
CA VAL A 471 -16.23 -23.89 4.29
C VAL A 471 -15.51 -24.51 5.51
N ALA A 472 -15.52 -23.85 6.66
CA ALA A 472 -14.84 -24.36 7.85
C ALA A 472 -15.46 -25.67 8.34
N GLY A 473 -16.79 -25.81 8.30
CA GLY A 473 -17.51 -27.03 8.67
C GLY A 473 -17.18 -28.20 7.74
N GLN A 474 -17.14 -27.96 6.44
CA GLN A 474 -16.81 -29.00 5.44
C GLN A 474 -15.33 -29.43 5.55
N VAL A 475 -14.40 -28.51 5.81
CA VAL A 475 -13.00 -28.86 6.08
C VAL A 475 -12.87 -29.72 7.32
N ALA A 476 -13.55 -29.37 8.42
CA ALA A 476 -13.55 -30.19 9.64
C ALA A 476 -14.12 -31.59 9.38
N GLN A 477 -15.21 -31.68 8.62
CA GLN A 477 -15.81 -32.96 8.23
C GLN A 477 -14.86 -33.80 7.37
N ALA A 478 -14.19 -33.18 6.39
CA ALA A 478 -13.21 -33.86 5.52
C ALA A 478 -11.97 -34.37 6.26
N LEU A 479 -11.70 -33.80 7.44
CA LEU A 479 -10.60 -34.18 8.32
C LEU A 479 -11.04 -35.07 9.50
N ASP A 480 -12.30 -35.53 9.52
CA ASP A 480 -12.91 -36.33 10.58
C ASP A 480 -12.85 -35.66 11.98
N VAL A 481 -12.92 -34.31 12.00
CA VAL A 481 -12.97 -33.54 13.25
C VAL A 481 -14.42 -33.43 13.72
N ALA A 482 -14.71 -33.92 14.90
CA ALA A 482 -16.06 -33.90 15.46
C ALA A 482 -16.47 -32.45 15.84
N ILE A 483 -17.60 -31.99 15.33
CA ILE A 483 -18.17 -30.67 15.62
C ILE A 483 -19.36 -30.86 16.56
N GLY A 484 -19.21 -30.51 17.85
CA GLY A 484 -20.27 -30.51 18.82
C GLY A 484 -21.17 -29.27 18.70
N SER A 485 -22.28 -29.22 19.50
CA SER A 485 -23.23 -28.09 19.46
C SER A 485 -22.58 -26.71 19.73
N ARG A 486 -21.67 -26.65 20.71
CA ARG A 486 -20.92 -25.41 21.02
C ARG A 486 -20.03 -24.95 19.87
N GLN A 487 -19.38 -25.87 19.15
CA GLN A 487 -18.56 -25.56 17.98
C GLN A 487 -19.43 -25.10 16.81
N GLN A 488 -20.62 -25.66 16.65
CA GLN A 488 -21.59 -25.19 15.65
C GLN A 488 -22.02 -23.74 15.91
N GLU A 489 -22.26 -23.35 17.17
CA GLU A 489 -22.54 -21.96 17.55
C GLU A 489 -21.38 -21.02 17.18
N VAL A 490 -20.12 -21.42 17.47
CA VAL A 490 -18.92 -20.65 17.12
C VAL A 490 -18.76 -20.52 15.59
N LEU A 491 -19.02 -21.60 14.84
CA LEU A 491 -18.99 -21.54 13.37
C LEU A 491 -20.08 -20.63 12.81
N ALA A 492 -21.25 -20.62 13.41
CA ALA A 492 -22.39 -19.78 12.99
C ALA A 492 -22.25 -18.31 13.43
N ASP A 493 -21.30 -17.99 14.33
CA ASP A 493 -21.08 -16.62 14.83
C ASP A 493 -20.77 -15.66 13.67
N ARG A 494 -21.47 -14.51 13.66
CA ARG A 494 -21.29 -13.44 12.68
C ARG A 494 -20.62 -12.26 13.37
N PRO A 495 -19.50 -11.75 12.83
CA PRO A 495 -18.80 -10.64 13.48
C PRO A 495 -19.63 -9.35 13.48
N THR A 496 -20.51 -9.17 12.50
CA THR A 496 -21.45 -8.05 12.36
C THR A 496 -22.63 -8.44 11.48
N GLY A 497 -23.78 -7.79 11.64
CA GLY A 497 -24.92 -7.88 10.71
C GLY A 497 -24.85 -6.86 9.57
N ASN A 498 -23.92 -5.90 9.63
CA ASN A 498 -23.78 -4.80 8.68
C ASN A 498 -22.60 -5.04 7.72
N LEU A 499 -22.90 -5.29 6.45
CA LEU A 499 -21.88 -5.56 5.43
C LEU A 499 -20.98 -4.37 5.14
N ALA A 500 -21.50 -3.14 5.20
CA ALA A 500 -20.70 -1.94 5.02
C ALA A 500 -19.70 -1.74 6.18
N ALA A 501 -20.12 -2.09 7.41
CA ALA A 501 -19.21 -2.13 8.56
C ALA A 501 -18.12 -3.19 8.39
N TYR A 502 -18.48 -4.36 7.86
CA TYR A 502 -17.51 -5.42 7.58
C TYR A 502 -16.51 -5.03 6.51
N ASP A 503 -16.97 -4.40 5.43
CA ASP A 503 -16.12 -3.88 4.35
C ASP A 503 -15.12 -2.83 4.87
N ALA A 504 -15.60 -1.84 5.63
CA ALA A 504 -14.74 -0.83 6.27
C ALA A 504 -13.70 -1.48 7.21
N PHE A 505 -14.10 -2.47 8.02
CA PHE A 505 -13.20 -3.22 8.88
C PHE A 505 -12.08 -3.91 8.09
N LEU A 506 -12.42 -4.58 6.97
CA LEU A 506 -11.44 -5.26 6.13
C LEU A 506 -10.46 -4.26 5.46
N LYS A 507 -10.95 -3.11 4.99
CA LYS A 507 -10.12 -2.02 4.48
C LYS A 507 -9.14 -1.51 5.54
N GLY A 508 -9.60 -1.34 6.79
CA GLY A 508 -8.76 -0.97 7.91
C GLY A 508 -7.66 -2.00 8.21
N LYS A 509 -7.99 -3.29 8.17
CA LYS A 509 -7.00 -4.37 8.28
C LYS A 509 -5.98 -4.33 7.14
N ALA A 510 -6.43 -4.15 5.90
CA ALA A 510 -5.56 -4.04 4.73
C ALA A 510 -4.63 -2.82 4.82
N ALA A 511 -5.13 -1.66 5.23
CA ALA A 511 -4.32 -0.47 5.44
C ALA A 511 -3.22 -0.69 6.49
N ARG A 512 -3.54 -1.37 7.60
CA ARG A 512 -2.56 -1.74 8.63
C ARG A 512 -1.50 -2.71 8.08
N ALA A 513 -1.88 -3.65 7.23
CA ALA A 513 -0.96 -4.63 6.63
C ALA A 513 0.05 -4.01 5.66
N LEU A 514 -0.22 -2.83 5.08
CA LEU A 514 0.69 -2.09 4.21
C LEU A 514 1.91 -1.51 4.95
N GLY A 515 1.92 -1.53 6.28
CA GLY A 515 3.07 -1.10 7.09
C GLY A 515 2.67 -0.25 8.29
N GLY A 516 3.67 -0.01 9.17
CA GLY A 516 3.51 0.75 10.42
C GLY A 516 3.76 2.26 10.27
N ASN A 517 3.81 2.81 9.06
CA ASN A 517 4.03 4.24 8.88
C ASN A 517 2.79 5.06 9.29
N PRO A 518 2.95 6.33 9.70
CA PRO A 518 1.85 7.15 10.20
C PRO A 518 0.69 7.34 9.20
N VAL A 519 0.95 7.28 7.90
CA VAL A 519 -0.08 7.49 6.86
C VAL A 519 -1.02 6.28 6.81
N THR A 520 -0.47 5.08 6.66
CA THR A 520 -1.27 3.84 6.61
C THR A 520 -1.98 3.57 7.93
N LEU A 521 -1.36 3.93 9.07
CA LEU A 521 -2.00 3.80 10.38
C LEU A 521 -3.16 4.79 10.57
N ARG A 522 -3.05 6.03 10.07
CA ARG A 522 -4.20 6.97 10.05
C ARG A 522 -5.35 6.43 9.20
N GLN A 523 -5.07 5.90 8.03
CA GLN A 523 -6.09 5.26 7.20
C GLN A 523 -6.74 4.06 7.91
N ALA A 524 -5.94 3.22 8.58
CA ALA A 524 -6.47 2.12 9.36
C ALA A 524 -7.41 2.61 10.47
N VAL A 525 -7.03 3.66 11.21
CA VAL A 525 -7.89 4.29 12.23
C VAL A 525 -9.19 4.79 11.62
N GLN A 526 -9.15 5.53 10.50
CA GLN A 526 -10.33 6.07 9.83
C GLN A 526 -11.31 4.97 9.39
N TYR A 527 -10.80 3.91 8.76
CA TYR A 527 -11.65 2.79 8.34
C TYR A 527 -12.26 2.04 9.54
N GLN A 528 -11.50 1.87 10.64
CA GLN A 528 -12.07 1.25 11.83
C GLN A 528 -13.11 2.16 12.52
N GLU A 529 -12.91 3.48 12.53
CA GLU A 529 -13.93 4.44 12.98
C GLU A 529 -15.21 4.36 12.15
N GLN A 530 -15.08 4.25 10.84
CA GLN A 530 -16.22 4.04 9.94
C GLN A 530 -16.93 2.71 10.26
N ALA A 531 -16.18 1.63 10.47
CA ALA A 531 -16.76 0.34 10.82
C ALA A 531 -17.58 0.39 12.10
N VAL A 532 -17.06 1.00 13.19
CA VAL A 532 -17.76 1.11 14.47
C VAL A 532 -18.90 2.14 14.44
N ALA A 533 -18.85 3.13 13.56
CA ALA A 533 -19.94 4.07 13.33
C ALA A 533 -21.12 3.40 12.60
N LEU A 534 -20.85 2.51 11.65
CA LEU A 534 -21.85 1.74 10.92
C LEU A 534 -22.45 0.61 11.75
N ASP A 535 -21.67 0.01 12.65
CA ASP A 535 -22.11 -1.00 13.60
C ASP A 535 -21.39 -0.86 14.94
N SER A 536 -22.02 -0.18 15.88
CA SER A 536 -21.46 0.05 17.22
C SER A 536 -21.37 -1.22 18.09
N GLY A 537 -21.92 -2.34 17.65
CA GLY A 537 -21.82 -3.68 18.25
C GLY A 537 -20.65 -4.51 17.72
N PHE A 538 -19.92 -4.03 16.72
CA PHE A 538 -18.85 -4.78 16.06
C PHE A 538 -17.57 -4.87 16.90
N VAL A 539 -17.45 -5.91 17.73
CA VAL A 539 -16.35 -6.11 18.69
C VAL A 539 -14.97 -6.06 18.05
N ALA A 540 -14.77 -6.81 16.94
CA ALA A 540 -13.48 -6.89 16.29
C ALA A 540 -13.04 -5.55 15.68
N ALA A 541 -13.97 -4.70 15.21
CA ALA A 541 -13.65 -3.37 14.71
C ALA A 541 -13.23 -2.43 15.85
N TRP A 542 -13.86 -2.50 17.02
CA TRP A 542 -13.43 -1.75 18.20
C TRP A 542 -12.03 -2.16 18.66
N ALA A 543 -11.72 -3.46 18.70
CA ALA A 543 -10.38 -3.94 19.04
C ALA A 543 -9.35 -3.46 18.02
N ALA A 544 -9.63 -3.58 16.72
CA ALA A 544 -8.74 -3.12 15.66
C ALA A 544 -8.54 -1.60 15.67
N LEU A 545 -9.56 -0.81 16.03
CA LEU A 545 -9.44 0.64 16.24
C LEU A 545 -8.44 0.96 17.34
N SER A 546 -8.55 0.28 18.49
CA SER A 546 -7.63 0.45 19.60
C SER A 546 -6.19 0.13 19.24
N GLU A 547 -5.96 -0.98 18.53
CA GLU A 547 -4.63 -1.38 18.09
C GLU A 547 -4.03 -0.38 17.09
N ALA A 548 -4.80 0.02 16.07
CA ALA A 548 -4.36 0.99 15.08
C ALA A 548 -4.04 2.35 15.72
N ALA A 549 -4.87 2.81 16.66
CA ALA A 549 -4.64 4.05 17.41
C ALA A 549 -3.41 3.96 18.33
N SER A 550 -3.19 2.80 18.99
CA SER A 550 -2.01 2.57 19.83
C SER A 550 -0.71 2.59 19.00
N LEU A 551 -0.72 1.96 17.81
CA LEU A 551 0.43 1.99 16.91
C LEU A 551 0.66 3.37 16.32
N LEU A 552 -0.39 4.09 15.96
CA LEU A 552 -0.29 5.46 15.46
C LEU A 552 0.26 6.43 16.54
N TYR A 553 -0.06 6.18 17.81
CA TYR A 553 0.49 6.94 18.93
C TYR A 553 2.01 6.83 19.02
N VAL A 554 2.56 5.63 18.81
CA VAL A 554 4.00 5.38 18.90
C VAL A 554 4.75 5.79 17.64
N ASN A 555 4.18 5.48 16.46
CA ASN A 555 4.85 5.67 15.17
C ASN A 555 4.51 7.01 14.50
N GLY A 556 3.63 7.81 15.10
CA GLY A 556 3.20 9.10 14.59
C GLY A 556 3.43 10.22 15.60
N ALA A 557 2.48 11.15 15.68
CA ALA A 557 2.50 12.21 16.67
C ALA A 557 1.67 11.81 17.90
N PRO A 558 2.29 11.53 19.06
CA PRO A 558 1.56 11.22 20.30
C PRO A 558 0.61 12.37 20.69
N SER A 559 -0.64 12.04 21.02
CA SER A 559 -1.60 13.03 21.53
C SER A 559 -2.52 12.41 22.59
N PRO A 560 -3.00 13.20 23.59
CA PRO A 560 -3.97 12.72 24.57
C PRO A 560 -5.24 12.14 23.92
N ALA A 561 -5.75 12.80 22.89
CA ALA A 561 -6.95 12.34 22.18
C ALA A 561 -6.76 10.96 21.53
N LEU A 562 -5.57 10.68 21.00
CA LEU A 562 -5.27 9.38 20.40
C LEU A 562 -5.11 8.30 21.47
N ALA A 563 -4.51 8.62 22.62
CA ALA A 563 -4.41 7.72 23.77
C ALA A 563 -5.79 7.37 24.33
N ASP A 564 -6.66 8.36 24.51
CA ASP A 564 -8.04 8.17 25.01
C ASP A 564 -8.87 7.33 24.03
N ARG A 565 -8.69 7.56 22.73
CA ARG A 565 -9.34 6.77 21.67
C ARG A 565 -8.92 5.31 21.73
N ALA A 566 -7.61 5.06 21.82
CA ALA A 566 -7.06 3.70 21.89
C ALA A 566 -7.62 2.96 23.10
N ARG A 567 -7.65 3.60 24.27
CA ARG A 567 -8.18 3.02 25.51
C ARG A 567 -9.69 2.76 25.42
N SER A 568 -10.46 3.79 25.07
CA SER A 568 -11.92 3.71 25.04
C SER A 568 -12.41 2.65 24.07
N ALA A 569 -11.72 2.48 22.93
CA ALA A 569 -12.05 1.46 21.94
C ALA A 569 -11.80 0.04 22.49
N ALA A 570 -10.68 -0.21 23.19
CA ALA A 570 -10.43 -1.51 23.83
C ALA A 570 -11.44 -1.81 24.95
N ASP A 571 -11.72 -0.84 25.80
CA ASP A 571 -12.71 -0.97 26.89
C ASP A 571 -14.10 -1.26 26.30
N ARG A 572 -14.47 -0.64 25.17
CA ARG A 572 -15.72 -0.89 24.46
C ARG A 572 -15.79 -2.29 23.88
N ALA A 573 -14.69 -2.79 23.25
CA ALA A 573 -14.64 -4.15 22.73
C ALA A 573 -14.88 -5.18 23.83
N ILE A 574 -14.24 -5.03 25.00
CA ILE A 574 -14.42 -5.91 26.14
C ILE A 574 -15.84 -5.82 26.70
N ALA A 575 -16.40 -4.61 26.84
CA ALA A 575 -17.76 -4.40 27.34
C ALA A 575 -18.82 -5.04 26.45
N LEU A 576 -18.63 -5.03 25.13
CA LEU A 576 -19.53 -5.66 24.17
C LEU A 576 -19.50 -7.19 24.26
N ASN A 577 -18.31 -7.78 24.39
CA ASN A 577 -18.17 -9.24 24.55
C ASN A 577 -16.91 -9.61 25.33
N PRO A 578 -17.00 -9.84 26.65
CA PRO A 578 -15.85 -10.17 27.49
C PRO A 578 -15.29 -11.60 27.28
N ARG A 579 -15.93 -12.41 26.42
CA ARG A 579 -15.43 -13.75 26.05
C ARG A 579 -14.59 -13.76 24.78
N ARG A 580 -14.40 -12.61 24.14
CA ARG A 580 -13.56 -12.48 22.94
C ARG A 580 -12.16 -11.98 23.29
N PRO A 581 -11.10 -12.69 22.86
CA PRO A 581 -9.72 -12.37 23.23
C PRO A 581 -9.23 -11.07 22.62
N GLU A 582 -9.79 -10.61 21.47
CA GLU A 582 -9.35 -9.46 20.72
C GLU A 582 -9.39 -8.16 21.55
N GLY A 583 -10.40 -7.98 22.40
CA GLY A 583 -10.50 -6.82 23.28
C GLY A 583 -9.36 -6.76 24.30
N TYR A 584 -9.00 -7.90 24.88
CA TYR A 584 -7.89 -7.99 25.83
C TYR A 584 -6.52 -7.83 25.15
N HIS A 585 -6.38 -8.35 23.93
CA HIS A 585 -5.18 -8.10 23.11
C HIS A 585 -5.00 -6.60 22.85
N ALA A 586 -6.06 -5.92 22.44
CA ALA A 586 -6.06 -4.48 22.19
C ALA A 586 -5.73 -3.67 23.45
N LEU A 587 -6.35 -4.01 24.60
CA LEU A 587 -6.09 -3.32 25.87
C LEU A 587 -4.67 -3.58 26.41
N GLY A 588 -4.17 -4.80 26.24
CA GLY A 588 -2.78 -5.15 26.52
C GLY A 588 -1.80 -4.34 25.67
N THR A 589 -2.09 -4.18 24.38
CA THR A 589 -1.33 -3.34 23.45
C THR A 589 -1.33 -1.88 23.87
N TYR A 590 -2.48 -1.32 24.26
CA TYR A 590 -2.58 0.02 24.82
C TYR A 590 -1.70 0.19 26.08
N TYR A 591 -1.79 -0.73 27.06
CA TYR A 591 -1.00 -0.64 28.28
C TYR A 591 0.50 -0.77 28.01
N ARG A 592 0.90 -1.55 27.02
CA ARG A 592 2.31 -1.71 26.66
C ARG A 592 2.86 -0.50 25.90
N LEU A 593 2.14 -0.02 24.87
CA LEU A 593 2.64 0.99 23.94
C LEU A 593 2.33 2.42 24.35
N VAL A 594 1.14 2.69 24.85
CA VAL A 594 0.64 4.05 25.12
C VAL A 594 0.81 4.42 26.58
N ALA A 595 0.31 3.60 27.49
CA ALA A 595 0.37 3.86 28.93
C ALA A 595 1.70 3.46 29.59
N ALA A 596 2.58 2.74 28.87
CA ALA A 596 3.87 2.25 29.33
C ALA A 596 3.79 1.54 30.70
N THR A 597 2.76 0.72 30.90
CA THR A 597 2.51 -0.03 32.15
C THR A 597 2.54 -1.54 31.88
N PRO A 598 3.75 -2.13 31.75
CA PRO A 598 3.88 -3.53 31.32
C PRO A 598 3.22 -4.54 32.28
N ALA A 599 3.11 -4.24 33.59
CA ALA A 599 2.40 -5.11 34.52
C ALA A 599 0.91 -5.26 34.18
N ARG A 600 0.23 -4.15 33.80
CA ARG A 600 -1.17 -4.19 33.36
C ARG A 600 -1.30 -4.86 31.99
N ALA A 601 -0.32 -4.68 31.11
CA ALA A 601 -0.30 -5.39 29.81
C ALA A 601 -0.25 -6.91 30.01
N VAL A 602 0.62 -7.41 30.89
CA VAL A 602 0.72 -8.84 31.26
C VAL A 602 -0.61 -9.39 31.75
N GLU A 603 -1.31 -8.63 32.60
CA GLU A 603 -2.63 -9.02 33.09
C GLU A 603 -3.63 -9.21 31.95
N GLN A 604 -3.73 -8.22 31.05
CA GLN A 604 -4.72 -8.27 29.96
C GLN A 604 -4.39 -9.36 28.95
N TYR A 605 -3.14 -9.50 28.52
CA TYR A 605 -2.71 -10.60 27.64
C TYR A 605 -2.94 -11.97 28.31
N GLY A 606 -2.72 -12.09 29.62
CA GLY A 606 -2.99 -13.30 30.38
C GLY A 606 -4.47 -13.67 30.41
N ILE A 607 -5.39 -12.70 30.46
CA ILE A 607 -6.83 -12.94 30.32
C ILE A 607 -7.16 -13.41 28.90
N GLY A 608 -6.60 -12.74 27.88
CA GLY A 608 -6.76 -13.12 26.48
C GLY A 608 -6.32 -14.57 26.23
N LEU A 609 -5.16 -14.99 26.77
CA LEU A 609 -4.62 -16.34 26.62
C LEU A 609 -5.45 -17.43 27.34
N LYS A 610 -6.19 -17.10 28.39
CA LYS A 610 -7.17 -18.03 28.97
C LYS A 610 -8.34 -18.30 28.02
N LEU A 611 -8.68 -17.36 27.16
CA LEU A 611 -9.74 -17.48 26.14
C LEU A 611 -9.22 -18.13 24.85
N ALA A 612 -7.98 -17.84 24.47
CA ALA A 612 -7.31 -18.36 23.27
C ALA A 612 -5.87 -18.76 23.57
N PRO A 613 -5.63 -19.98 24.12
CA PRO A 613 -4.31 -20.42 24.63
C PRO A 613 -3.21 -20.52 23.55
N ASP A 614 -3.60 -20.73 22.30
CA ASP A 614 -2.67 -20.91 21.16
C ASP A 614 -2.66 -19.72 20.20
N ASP A 615 -3.04 -18.55 20.69
CA ASP A 615 -2.92 -17.30 19.92
C ASP A 615 -1.47 -16.79 19.96
N ALA A 616 -0.81 -16.84 18.79
CA ALA A 616 0.59 -16.46 18.64
C ALA A 616 0.85 -14.97 18.90
N ASP A 617 -0.09 -14.09 18.56
CA ASP A 617 0.04 -12.64 18.77
C ASP A 617 -0.13 -12.27 20.24
N LEU A 618 -1.06 -12.91 20.95
CA LEU A 618 -1.20 -12.75 22.41
C LEU A 618 0.05 -13.22 23.15
N LEU A 619 0.62 -14.38 22.77
CA LEU A 619 1.87 -14.89 23.34
C LEU A 619 3.03 -13.92 23.11
N ARG A 620 3.17 -13.40 21.91
CA ARG A 620 4.19 -12.40 21.57
C ARG A 620 3.98 -11.09 22.35
N GLY A 621 2.73 -10.62 22.43
CA GLY A 621 2.38 -9.45 23.21
C GLY A 621 2.72 -9.58 24.70
N LEU A 622 2.38 -10.74 25.28
CA LEU A 622 2.71 -11.09 26.68
C LEU A 622 4.22 -11.10 26.89
N ALA A 623 4.96 -11.80 26.03
CA ALA A 623 6.42 -11.89 26.14
C ALA A 623 7.09 -10.50 26.08
N ASN A 624 6.65 -9.62 25.17
CA ASN A 624 7.17 -8.26 25.09
C ASN A 624 6.86 -7.42 26.35
N ALA A 625 5.72 -7.66 26.99
CA ALA A 625 5.39 -7.00 28.26
C ALA A 625 6.19 -7.58 29.43
N GLU A 626 6.45 -8.90 29.45
CA GLU A 626 7.29 -9.59 30.45
C GLU A 626 8.75 -9.14 30.38
N GLN A 627 9.28 -8.87 29.18
CA GLN A 627 10.60 -8.25 29.02
C GLN A 627 10.69 -6.91 29.76
N GLY A 628 9.66 -6.07 29.65
CA GLY A 628 9.58 -4.79 30.35
C GLY A 628 9.53 -4.91 31.89
N LEU A 629 9.29 -6.12 32.41
CA LEU A 629 9.30 -6.46 33.84
C LEU A 629 10.56 -7.24 34.28
N GLY A 630 11.51 -7.46 33.36
CA GLY A 630 12.69 -8.30 33.63
C GLY A 630 12.41 -9.79 33.74
N LYS A 631 11.25 -10.28 33.33
CA LYS A 631 10.84 -11.69 33.35
C LYS A 631 11.35 -12.46 32.11
N TRP A 632 12.66 -12.45 31.94
CA TRP A 632 13.33 -12.91 30.72
C TRP A 632 13.06 -14.38 30.36
N ASP A 633 13.01 -15.29 31.35
CA ASP A 633 12.79 -16.73 31.10
C ASP A 633 11.37 -17.01 30.63
N GLN A 634 10.37 -16.35 31.24
CA GLN A 634 8.96 -16.47 30.83
C GLN A 634 8.77 -15.88 29.43
N ALA A 635 9.33 -14.73 29.15
CA ALA A 635 9.28 -14.11 27.84
C ALA A 635 9.90 -15.01 26.75
N LEU A 636 11.02 -15.70 27.04
CA LEU A 636 11.66 -16.62 26.12
C LEU A 636 10.78 -17.84 25.81
N GLU A 637 10.17 -18.40 26.84
CA GLU A 637 9.23 -19.53 26.67
C GLU A 637 8.04 -19.13 25.79
N HIS A 638 7.41 -17.99 26.08
CA HIS A 638 6.25 -17.49 25.32
C HIS A 638 6.62 -17.14 23.88
N LEU A 639 7.80 -16.54 23.60
CA LEU A 639 8.25 -16.26 22.23
C LEU A 639 8.56 -17.54 21.46
N ARG A 640 9.18 -18.54 22.09
CA ARG A 640 9.42 -19.85 21.46
C ARG A 640 8.10 -20.54 21.13
N ARG A 641 7.11 -20.48 22.03
CA ARG A 641 5.77 -21.00 21.77
C ARG A 641 5.08 -20.22 20.65
N SER A 642 5.10 -18.88 20.68
CA SER A 642 4.57 -18.06 19.58
C SER A 642 5.20 -18.43 18.24
N ARG A 643 6.54 -18.61 18.19
CA ARG A 643 7.24 -19.03 16.97
C ARG A 643 6.86 -20.44 16.50
N SER A 644 6.56 -21.35 17.42
CA SER A 644 6.11 -22.71 17.05
C SER A 644 4.71 -22.71 16.44
N LEU A 645 3.86 -21.73 16.81
CA LEU A 645 2.51 -21.54 16.28
C LEU A 645 2.52 -20.74 14.97
N ASP A 646 3.46 -19.79 14.85
CA ASP A 646 3.63 -18.94 13.67
C ASP A 646 5.13 -18.90 13.26
N PRO A 647 5.64 -19.95 12.61
CA PRO A 647 7.08 -20.12 12.36
C PRO A 647 7.66 -19.11 11.37
N ARG A 648 6.83 -18.47 10.55
CA ARG A 648 7.26 -17.48 9.55
C ARG A 648 6.85 -16.03 9.89
N ALA A 649 6.49 -15.75 11.13
CA ALA A 649 6.25 -14.41 11.61
C ALA A 649 7.57 -13.67 11.83
N ALA A 650 7.92 -12.74 10.91
CA ALA A 650 9.17 -11.98 10.99
C ALA A 650 9.28 -11.19 12.31
N ASN A 651 8.16 -10.60 12.77
CA ASN A 651 8.11 -9.83 14.01
C ASN A 651 8.30 -10.70 15.28
N THR A 652 7.82 -11.96 15.27
CA THR A 652 8.10 -12.91 16.37
C THR A 652 9.57 -13.36 16.35
N ALA A 653 10.13 -13.63 15.15
CA ALA A 653 11.54 -13.96 15.01
C ALA A 653 12.43 -12.78 15.45
N ALA A 654 12.11 -11.55 15.07
CA ALA A 654 12.83 -10.34 15.49
C ALA A 654 12.77 -10.14 17.02
N ALA A 655 11.59 -10.29 17.63
CA ALA A 655 11.43 -10.17 19.08
C ALA A 655 12.25 -11.25 19.83
N LEU A 656 12.26 -12.49 19.30
CA LEU A 656 13.05 -13.59 19.89
C LEU A 656 14.55 -13.32 19.74
N ALA A 657 15.02 -12.86 18.56
CA ALA A 657 16.42 -12.51 18.35
C ALA A 657 16.88 -11.40 19.31
N GLY A 658 16.06 -10.35 19.49
CA GLY A 658 16.33 -9.29 20.46
C GLY A 658 16.41 -9.80 21.90
N LEU A 659 15.49 -10.68 22.33
CA LEU A 659 15.54 -11.25 23.68
C LEU A 659 16.78 -12.12 23.88
N LEU A 660 17.16 -12.94 22.89
CA LEU A 660 18.36 -13.78 22.92
C LEU A 660 19.63 -12.92 22.96
N LEU A 661 19.68 -11.79 22.26
CA LEU A 661 20.76 -10.80 22.35
C LEU A 661 20.93 -10.28 23.78
N TRP A 662 19.85 -9.83 24.43
CA TRP A 662 19.89 -9.38 25.83
C TRP A 662 20.33 -10.47 26.81
N ARG A 663 20.02 -11.75 26.49
CA ARG A 663 20.47 -12.91 27.27
C ARG A 663 21.89 -13.36 26.92
N ARG A 664 22.56 -12.69 26.00
CA ARG A 664 23.91 -13.03 25.51
C ARG A 664 23.99 -14.41 24.86
N GLN A 665 22.89 -14.92 24.33
CA GLN A 665 22.82 -16.15 23.56
C GLN A 665 23.04 -15.85 22.07
N TYR A 666 24.23 -15.34 21.74
CA TYR A 666 24.53 -14.67 20.47
C TYR A 666 24.36 -15.57 19.24
N ASP A 667 24.79 -16.84 19.31
CA ASP A 667 24.70 -17.76 18.17
C ASP A 667 23.24 -18.04 17.80
N GLU A 668 22.38 -18.31 18.80
CA GLU A 668 20.95 -18.51 18.58
C GLU A 668 20.27 -17.18 18.15
N ALA A 669 20.71 -16.05 18.70
CA ALA A 669 20.25 -14.72 18.34
C ALA A 669 20.53 -14.43 16.85
N LEU A 670 21.77 -14.70 16.38
CA LEU A 670 22.18 -14.47 15.00
C LEU A 670 21.38 -15.35 14.04
N ALA A 671 21.31 -16.67 14.29
CA ALA A 671 20.52 -17.60 13.48
C ALA A 671 19.02 -17.21 13.41
N THR A 672 18.48 -16.69 14.52
CA THR A 672 17.09 -16.23 14.59
C THR A 672 16.90 -14.92 13.85
N SER A 673 17.87 -14.01 13.91
CA SER A 673 17.88 -12.75 13.18
C SER A 673 18.02 -12.97 11.68
N ASP A 674 18.86 -13.94 11.24
CA ASP A 674 18.97 -14.33 9.84
C ASP A 674 17.62 -14.79 9.29
N ALA A 675 16.89 -15.61 10.08
CA ALA A 675 15.53 -16.01 9.73
C ALA A 675 14.57 -14.80 9.66
N ALA A 676 14.66 -13.82 10.57
CA ALA A 676 13.84 -12.63 10.55
C ALA A 676 14.11 -11.76 9.31
N VAL A 677 15.38 -11.56 8.95
CA VAL A 677 15.78 -10.82 7.73
C VAL A 677 15.33 -11.56 6.47
N ALA A 678 15.44 -12.86 6.41
CA ALA A 678 14.95 -13.65 5.27
C ALA A 678 13.43 -13.55 5.09
N LEU A 679 12.68 -13.42 6.19
CA LEU A 679 11.22 -13.26 6.19
C LEU A 679 10.76 -11.82 5.86
N ALA A 680 11.56 -10.82 6.20
CA ALA A 680 11.26 -9.41 5.97
C ALA A 680 12.54 -8.65 5.54
N PRO A 681 13.04 -8.86 4.31
CA PRO A 681 14.32 -8.32 3.86
C PRO A 681 14.35 -6.79 3.74
N GLY A 682 13.20 -6.14 3.66
CA GLY A 682 13.07 -4.68 3.66
C GLY A 682 12.94 -4.04 5.05
N SER A 683 12.91 -4.83 6.13
CA SER A 683 12.70 -4.30 7.48
C SER A 683 14.00 -3.75 8.08
N LEU A 684 14.09 -2.42 8.22
CA LEU A 684 15.26 -1.74 8.81
C LEU A 684 15.53 -2.19 10.25
N SER A 685 14.48 -2.44 11.04
CA SER A 685 14.61 -2.89 12.43
C SER A 685 15.18 -4.31 12.56
N THR A 686 14.94 -5.19 11.59
CA THR A 686 15.55 -6.54 11.60
C THR A 686 17.03 -6.48 11.19
N ILE A 687 17.38 -5.59 10.26
CA ILE A 687 18.75 -5.34 9.82
C ILE A 687 19.56 -4.68 10.95
N GLU A 688 18.99 -3.67 11.61
CA GLU A 688 19.57 -3.03 12.80
C GLU A 688 19.86 -4.07 13.90
N ALA A 689 18.86 -4.87 14.30
CA ALA A 689 19.01 -5.91 15.31
C ALA A 689 20.13 -6.91 14.95
N ARG A 690 20.26 -7.30 13.68
CA ARG A 690 21.34 -8.17 13.20
C ARG A 690 22.71 -7.52 13.35
N ALA A 691 22.86 -6.24 12.98
CA ALA A 691 24.10 -5.50 13.14
C ALA A 691 24.50 -5.40 14.63
N MET A 692 23.52 -5.15 15.53
CA MET A 692 23.72 -5.10 16.98
C MET A 692 24.16 -6.45 17.56
N ILE A 693 23.67 -7.58 17.02
CA ILE A 693 24.12 -8.91 17.46
C ILE A 693 25.59 -9.12 17.11
N HIS A 694 26.04 -8.78 15.89
CA HIS A 694 27.44 -8.83 15.51
C HIS A 694 28.32 -7.96 16.41
N LEU A 695 27.87 -6.72 16.70
CA LEU A 695 28.59 -5.83 17.64
C LEU A 695 28.72 -6.43 19.04
N ALA A 696 27.66 -7.04 19.55
CA ALA A 696 27.67 -7.67 20.87
C ALA A 696 28.61 -8.88 20.95
N GLN A 697 28.91 -9.53 19.82
CA GLN A 697 29.92 -10.57 19.69
C GLN A 697 31.35 -9.99 19.51
N GLY A 698 31.51 -8.69 19.35
CA GLY A 698 32.76 -8.04 18.99
C GLY A 698 33.12 -8.16 17.50
N ASP A 699 32.20 -8.59 16.66
CA ASP A 699 32.38 -8.75 15.20
C ASP A 699 31.99 -7.45 14.47
N LEU A 700 32.89 -6.48 14.50
CA LEU A 700 32.71 -5.21 13.77
C LEU A 700 32.68 -5.43 12.24
N ALA A 701 33.41 -6.41 11.73
CA ALA A 701 33.42 -6.70 10.28
C ALA A 701 32.07 -7.24 9.80
N GLY A 702 31.47 -8.16 10.57
CA GLY A 702 30.14 -8.67 10.32
C GLY A 702 29.05 -7.58 10.40
N ALA A 703 29.13 -6.71 11.44
CA ALA A 703 28.22 -5.57 11.53
C ALA A 703 28.32 -4.62 10.34
N ARG A 704 29.53 -4.30 9.89
CA ARG A 704 29.77 -3.48 8.67
C ARG A 704 29.24 -4.15 7.41
N ALA A 705 29.41 -5.45 7.27
CA ALA A 705 28.88 -6.19 6.13
C ALA A 705 27.34 -6.15 6.07
N VAL A 706 26.67 -6.18 7.25
CA VAL A 706 25.21 -6.04 7.34
C VAL A 706 24.75 -4.65 6.89
N LEU A 707 25.49 -3.59 7.21
CA LEU A 707 25.13 -2.19 6.89
C LEU A 707 25.73 -1.66 5.59
N ALA A 708 26.48 -2.49 4.84
CA ALA A 708 27.18 -2.05 3.62
C ALA A 708 26.22 -1.54 2.52
N GLN A 709 25.01 -2.07 2.46
CA GLN A 709 24.04 -1.68 1.45
C GLN A 709 22.62 -1.59 2.04
N PRO A 710 21.82 -0.59 1.64
CA PRO A 710 20.42 -0.52 2.02
C PRO A 710 19.64 -1.70 1.43
N PRO A 711 18.58 -2.16 2.08
CA PRO A 711 17.69 -3.17 1.53
C PRO A 711 16.94 -2.64 0.32
N ALA A 712 16.49 -3.56 -0.54
CA ALA A 712 15.72 -3.20 -1.74
C ALA A 712 14.49 -2.35 -1.38
N GLY A 713 14.34 -1.22 -2.06
CA GLY A 713 13.23 -0.28 -1.84
C GLY A 713 13.50 0.81 -0.80
N THR A 714 14.68 0.82 -0.15
CA THR A 714 15.11 1.89 0.76
C THR A 714 16.25 2.66 0.11
N ASP A 715 16.17 3.99 0.10
CA ASP A 715 17.28 4.84 -0.37
C ASP A 715 18.39 4.92 0.68
N LEU A 716 19.61 5.19 0.23
CA LEU A 716 20.78 5.26 1.12
C LEU A 716 20.64 6.38 2.18
N PRO A 717 20.15 7.59 1.87
CA PRO A 717 19.90 8.63 2.88
C PRO A 717 18.96 8.20 4.01
N GLY A 718 17.80 7.62 3.69
CA GLY A 718 16.84 7.13 4.68
C GLY A 718 17.39 5.97 5.50
N PHE A 719 18.13 5.07 4.87
CA PHE A 719 18.81 3.97 5.55
C PHE A 719 19.82 4.48 6.58
N VAL A 720 20.72 5.38 6.16
CA VAL A 720 21.75 5.95 7.03
C VAL A 720 21.13 6.77 8.17
N ALA A 721 20.10 7.57 7.88
CA ALA A 721 19.36 8.31 8.89
C ALA A 721 18.72 7.39 9.94
N TYR A 722 18.09 6.27 9.49
CA TYR A 722 17.51 5.28 10.41
C TYR A 722 18.57 4.64 11.30
N MET A 723 19.67 4.16 10.74
CA MET A 723 20.73 3.48 11.48
C MET A 723 21.43 4.43 12.46
N ALA A 724 21.55 5.70 12.11
CA ALA A 724 22.15 6.73 12.95
C ALA A 724 21.31 7.14 14.16
N ASN A 725 20.06 6.70 14.29
CA ASN A 725 19.31 6.83 15.54
C ASN A 725 19.84 5.90 16.65
N PHE A 726 20.69 4.93 16.32
CA PHE A 726 21.30 3.99 17.24
C PHE A 726 22.78 4.34 17.43
N TRP A 727 23.15 4.89 18.56
CA TRP A 727 24.50 5.42 18.84
C TRP A 727 25.62 4.40 18.66
N ASP A 728 25.36 3.14 18.99
CA ASP A 728 26.31 2.05 18.83
C ASP A 728 26.64 1.77 17.34
N LEU A 729 25.74 2.12 16.43
CA LEU A 729 25.94 1.91 14.99
C LEU A 729 26.76 3.01 14.32
N PHE A 730 27.04 4.15 14.97
CA PHE A 730 27.95 5.16 14.41
C PHE A 730 29.35 4.61 14.09
N TRP A 731 29.82 3.69 14.93
CA TRP A 731 31.10 3.03 14.74
C TRP A 731 31.09 2.02 13.56
N VAL A 732 29.94 1.57 13.18
CA VAL A 732 29.75 0.59 12.10
C VAL A 732 29.67 1.28 10.76
N LEU A 733 29.04 2.45 10.65
CA LEU A 733 28.94 3.23 9.42
C LEU A 733 30.32 3.47 8.82
N ASP A 734 30.44 3.26 7.51
CA ASP A 734 31.66 3.56 6.78
C ASP A 734 31.88 5.07 6.55
N ASP A 735 33.02 5.46 6.00
CA ASP A 735 33.37 6.86 5.83
C ASP A 735 32.44 7.59 4.86
N GLU A 736 31.91 6.89 3.84
CA GLU A 736 30.95 7.43 2.86
C GLU A 736 29.58 7.66 3.54
N GLN A 737 29.11 6.70 4.31
CA GLN A 737 27.88 6.80 5.08
C GLN A 737 27.96 7.91 6.15
N ARG A 738 29.08 8.05 6.86
CA ARG A 738 29.32 9.14 7.80
C ARG A 738 29.38 10.50 7.09
N ALA A 739 30.06 10.60 5.96
CA ALA A 739 30.09 11.80 5.16
C ALA A 739 28.71 12.18 4.60
N LEU A 740 27.89 11.19 4.26
CA LEU A 740 26.50 11.39 3.87
C LEU A 740 25.68 11.91 5.06
N LEU A 741 25.80 11.28 6.24
CA LEU A 741 25.08 11.67 7.45
C LEU A 741 25.26 13.14 7.80
N LYS A 742 26.51 13.68 7.70
CA LYS A 742 26.82 15.10 7.88
C LYS A 742 26.09 16.05 6.93
N ARG A 743 25.71 15.56 5.75
CA ARG A 743 25.00 16.34 4.71
C ARG A 743 23.49 16.19 4.79
N LEU A 744 22.98 15.22 5.56
CA LEU A 744 21.55 15.02 5.73
C LEU A 744 20.92 16.22 6.44
N ARG A 745 19.64 16.44 6.14
CA ARG A 745 18.83 17.50 6.74
C ARG A 745 17.76 16.87 7.63
N PRO A 746 17.07 17.65 8.47
CA PRO A 746 15.97 17.14 9.30
C PRO A 746 14.93 16.33 8.52
N SER A 747 14.73 16.60 7.23
CA SER A 747 13.81 15.85 6.37
C SER A 747 14.16 14.36 6.22
N ALA A 748 15.41 13.97 6.38
CA ALA A 748 15.83 12.56 6.38
C ALA A 748 15.50 11.86 7.72
N PHE A 749 15.11 12.63 8.74
CA PHE A 749 14.72 12.18 10.08
C PHE A 749 13.22 12.49 10.33
N ASP A 750 12.37 12.31 9.35
CA ASP A 750 10.93 12.62 9.42
C ASP A 750 10.63 14.07 9.88
N ASN A 751 11.51 15.01 9.54
CA ASN A 751 11.51 16.40 9.99
C ASN A 751 11.68 16.58 11.50
N ASP A 752 12.15 15.59 12.22
CA ASP A 752 12.53 15.71 13.62
C ASP A 752 13.90 16.41 13.75
N ALA A 753 13.85 17.72 13.94
CA ALA A 753 15.05 18.53 14.12
C ALA A 753 15.83 18.14 15.42
N GLY A 754 15.14 17.58 16.41
CA GLY A 754 15.75 17.08 17.65
C GLY A 754 16.57 15.81 17.38
N ALA A 755 15.97 14.81 16.74
CA ALA A 755 16.64 13.57 16.35
C ALA A 755 17.84 13.86 15.44
N TRP A 756 17.66 14.72 14.41
CA TRP A 756 18.74 15.16 13.53
C TRP A 756 19.89 15.83 14.29
N GLY A 757 19.59 16.79 15.19
CA GLY A 757 20.58 17.50 15.96
C GLY A 757 21.37 16.59 16.91
N VAL A 758 20.69 15.70 17.64
CA VAL A 758 21.29 14.72 18.54
C VAL A 758 22.18 13.74 17.78
N THR A 759 21.73 13.26 16.63
CA THR A 759 22.49 12.35 15.76
C THR A 759 23.79 13.01 15.27
N LEU A 760 23.73 14.26 14.79
CA LEU A 760 24.93 14.99 14.36
C LEU A 760 25.88 15.27 15.54
N ALA A 761 25.36 15.67 16.70
CA ALA A 761 26.17 15.87 17.88
C ALA A 761 26.89 14.57 18.31
N GLY A 762 26.17 13.42 18.24
CA GLY A 762 26.76 12.11 18.48
C GLY A 762 27.88 11.79 17.49
N LEU A 763 27.67 12.01 16.18
CA LEU A 763 28.67 11.77 15.15
C LEU A 763 29.93 12.63 15.38
N TYR A 764 29.79 13.93 15.63
CA TYR A 764 30.93 14.82 15.94
C TYR A 764 31.65 14.49 17.25
N SER A 765 31.00 13.81 18.18
CA SER A 765 31.62 13.39 19.44
C SER A 765 32.54 12.19 19.33
N ILE A 766 32.40 11.39 18.25
CA ILE A 766 33.21 10.18 17.99
C ILE A 766 34.35 10.43 17.00
N GLU A 767 34.36 11.52 16.26
CA GLU A 767 35.45 12.01 15.38
C GLU A 767 36.42 12.91 16.13
#